data_207291fc4d841e119ceb8967b6bf9de2
#
_entry.id   207291fc4d841e119ceb8967b6bf9de2
#
_cell.length_a   1.000
_cell.length_b   1.000
_cell.length_c   1.000
_cell.angle_alpha   90.00
_cell.angle_beta   90.00
_cell.angle_gamma   90.00
#
_symmetry.space_group_name_H-M   'P 1'
#
loop_
_entity.id
_entity.type
_entity.pdbx_description
1 polymer ?
#
loop_
_entity_poly.entity_id
_entity_poly.type
_entity_poly.pdbx_seq_one_letter_code
_entity_poly.pdbx_strand_id
1 'polypeptide(L)'
;MRFNSGKSLLLGTAAFLALSPAPSVVSTAAAQQITLEEIVVTARQRSESLQEIPLAITAFSADDIDAAGFQDFGDLAQQTAGLSFETRMAGVRAGRIDSLIRIRGVTGAGGTFDHVAPTSLFVDGIFMLGNANVIGLGDLERVEVIKGPQSAFFGRNTFAGAINYITKNPSLEEHENRVTATAGTYDNFDVNASFSGPLVDGKLGYTVSARLYNKGGEYTATDGGVLGDESSRTLSAVLYGEPTESSSFKLRVMYQKDNDGPAVAPFFGTAALEAANTCAGKSFDRLGPDGSPITITPAQNGLAPYFCGEVPEFGSPGLSFSSETSLFPQSFAQEGRVGFIASPFQLLFGPQPNLIQTGLLDINFIDKVPTLDGFGMERYQKRVGFNGDVELPGDHLLTVIGGWNQSGVNFLRDYDRLDASGWYSVDPKYGEDYSFEARINSSDDQRFRYIAGVTYYDQTFITSGAGGLLAANCTASLLAGGCATSGPGVFTLPATSGNEAQVWAVYGSLSYDITDELTLDVEARYSEDKRTVTASGFLLEETYKEITPRVILSYQPSDDTNLYAQFSKGILPGVTNGLVATCSPDEFLVPYISQITGLASTASECAQFASQTPGGELLSSTPTQTLTSYELGWKQVLMEGRARFSASAYYYEWANVPFGLTVSFFRDDEDPALRDGIPNSFANSLGIQVSGSQELYGLEVETGYAISENWDMQFNFSWQQNKWTDFASRSTIQSTGLENLTDLEATRYPEWQGNLSTTYQNQLNATWDWFARADFIYSGEYWADNANLIRGPDYFLTHVRAGVTKEDFRVEFYVRNLFDTKAWLGASRAIDFVYDAGNFNFTRFQGIAVNPQQKRQFGLRTTIDF
;
A
#
# COMPACT_ATOMS: atom_id res chain seq x y z
N MET A 1 -20.81 33.85 -4.33
CA MET A 1 -21.91 34.13 -5.26
C MET A 1 -21.37 34.30 -6.65
N ARG A 2 -21.64 33.38 -7.48
CA ARG A 2 -21.83 33.24 -8.91
C ARG A 2 -21.31 31.90 -9.38
N PHE A 3 -22.23 30.95 -9.40
CA PHE A 3 -22.13 29.74 -10.22
C PHE A 3 -22.17 30.16 -11.69
N ASN A 4 -21.22 29.72 -12.49
CA ASN A 4 -21.43 29.50 -13.92
C ASN A 4 -20.29 28.63 -14.50
N SER A 5 -20.59 27.39 -14.69
CA SER A 5 -20.21 26.63 -15.90
C SER A 5 -20.98 25.31 -15.88
N GLY A 6 -22.07 25.29 -16.64
CA GLY A 6 -22.82 24.08 -16.89
C GLY A 6 -22.00 23.12 -17.73
N LYS A 7 -21.69 21.97 -17.19
CA LYS A 7 -21.45 20.76 -17.97
C LYS A 7 -22.69 19.90 -17.84
N SER A 8 -23.37 19.72 -18.95
CA SER A 8 -24.55 18.91 -19.11
C SER A 8 -24.28 17.47 -18.74
N LEU A 9 -24.89 17.01 -17.68
CA LEU A 9 -25.00 15.60 -17.37
C LEU A 9 -25.90 14.95 -18.43
N LEU A 10 -25.35 14.26 -19.40
CA LEU A 10 -26.09 13.38 -20.30
C LEU A 10 -26.45 12.11 -19.51
N LEU A 11 -27.59 12.18 -18.83
CA LEU A 11 -28.31 11.00 -18.37
C LEU A 11 -28.85 10.28 -19.62
N GLY A 12 -28.15 9.24 -20.04
CA GLY A 12 -28.65 8.30 -21.02
C GLY A 12 -29.85 7.56 -20.43
N THR A 13 -31.04 7.94 -20.83
CA THR A 13 -32.26 7.19 -20.60
C THR A 13 -32.18 5.82 -21.28
N ALA A 14 -31.89 4.78 -20.50
CA ALA A 14 -32.09 3.41 -20.95
C ALA A 14 -33.59 3.14 -21.11
N ALA A 15 -34.02 3.01 -22.37
CA ALA A 15 -35.37 2.62 -22.71
C ALA A 15 -35.61 1.16 -22.27
N PHE A 16 -36.42 0.96 -21.24
CA PHE A 16 -36.98 -0.33 -20.90
C PHE A 16 -38.01 -0.76 -21.96
N LEU A 17 -37.65 -1.77 -22.75
CA LEU A 17 -38.60 -2.50 -23.56
C LEU A 17 -39.43 -3.40 -22.62
N ALA A 18 -40.68 -3.02 -22.40
CA ALA A 18 -41.67 -3.84 -21.72
C ALA A 18 -42.09 -5.00 -22.62
N LEU A 19 -41.62 -6.20 -22.33
CA LEU A 19 -42.20 -7.44 -22.85
C LEU A 19 -43.30 -7.87 -21.90
N SER A 20 -44.54 -7.87 -22.37
CA SER A 20 -45.71 -8.39 -21.65
C SER A 20 -45.61 -9.94 -21.53
N PRO A 21 -45.78 -10.54 -20.35
CA PRO A 21 -45.83 -11.99 -20.24
C PRO A 21 -47.19 -12.55 -20.59
N ALA A 22 -47.19 -13.65 -21.33
CA ALA A 22 -48.33 -14.55 -21.50
C ALA A 22 -48.62 -15.32 -20.19
N PRO A 23 -49.87 -15.65 -19.87
CA PRO A 23 -50.17 -16.32 -18.61
C PRO A 23 -49.79 -17.80 -18.71
N SER A 24 -48.78 -18.21 -17.99
CA SER A 24 -48.43 -19.61 -17.74
C SER A 24 -48.96 -20.06 -16.39
N VAL A 25 -49.51 -21.26 -16.40
CA VAL A 25 -50.14 -21.98 -15.28
C VAL A 25 -49.17 -22.06 -14.10
N VAL A 26 -49.54 -21.47 -12.98
CA VAL A 26 -48.76 -21.49 -11.72
C VAL A 26 -48.84 -22.91 -11.13
N SER A 27 -47.77 -23.65 -11.25
CA SER A 27 -47.45 -24.75 -10.33
C SER A 27 -46.91 -24.08 -9.05
N THR A 28 -47.56 -24.33 -7.91
CA THR A 28 -47.08 -23.91 -6.59
C THR A 28 -45.85 -24.72 -6.22
N ALA A 29 -44.70 -24.39 -6.80
CA ALA A 29 -43.43 -24.75 -6.21
C ALA A 29 -43.29 -23.88 -4.94
N ALA A 30 -42.93 -24.49 -3.83
CA ALA A 30 -42.55 -23.74 -2.64
C ALA A 30 -41.50 -22.68 -3.07
N ALA A 31 -41.80 -21.41 -2.87
CA ALA A 31 -40.90 -20.34 -3.21
C ALA A 31 -39.63 -20.53 -2.39
N GLN A 32 -38.55 -20.87 -3.04
CA GLN A 32 -37.23 -20.89 -2.43
C GLN A 32 -36.95 -19.45 -2.06
N GLN A 33 -36.72 -19.20 -0.78
CA GLN A 33 -36.52 -17.83 -0.28
C GLN A 33 -35.19 -17.29 -0.85
N ILE A 34 -35.26 -16.26 -1.66
CA ILE A 34 -34.09 -15.61 -2.26
C ILE A 34 -33.43 -14.83 -1.16
N THR A 35 -32.29 -15.30 -0.65
CA THR A 35 -31.50 -14.61 0.38
C THR A 35 -30.05 -14.46 -0.10
N LEU A 36 -29.42 -13.36 0.25
CA LEU A 36 -27.97 -13.22 0.09
C LEU A 36 -27.28 -14.09 1.12
N GLU A 37 -26.18 -14.72 0.72
CA GLU A 37 -25.36 -15.56 1.61
C GLU A 37 -24.86 -14.77 2.81
N GLU A 38 -24.97 -15.33 4.01
CA GLU A 38 -24.43 -14.72 5.23
C GLU A 38 -22.92 -14.90 5.29
N ILE A 39 -22.18 -13.81 5.42
CA ILE A 39 -20.72 -13.83 5.56
C ILE A 39 -20.38 -13.72 7.04
N VAL A 40 -19.66 -14.73 7.55
CA VAL A 40 -19.09 -14.69 8.91
C VAL A 40 -17.68 -14.11 8.84
N VAL A 41 -17.33 -13.22 9.78
CA VAL A 41 -16.03 -12.56 9.87
C VAL A 41 -15.41 -12.76 11.26
N THR A 42 -14.08 -12.55 11.36
CA THR A 42 -13.32 -12.77 12.59
C THR A 42 -12.58 -11.50 13.08
N ALA A 43 -13.02 -10.34 12.63
CA ALA A 43 -12.37 -9.05 12.89
C ALA A 43 -12.25 -8.67 14.37
N ARG A 44 -13.08 -9.21 15.26
CA ARG A 44 -13.03 -8.99 16.70
C ARG A 44 -12.51 -10.22 17.47
N GLN A 45 -11.77 -11.12 16.80
CA GLN A 45 -11.25 -12.37 17.36
C GLN A 45 -12.36 -13.32 17.85
N ARG A 46 -13.56 -13.17 17.31
CA ARG A 46 -14.76 -14.01 17.44
C ARG A 46 -15.40 -14.17 16.10
N SER A 47 -16.12 -15.26 15.88
CA SER A 47 -16.92 -15.47 14.68
C SER A 47 -18.24 -14.71 14.83
N GLU A 48 -18.42 -13.66 14.04
CA GLU A 48 -19.61 -12.80 14.05
C GLU A 48 -20.15 -12.64 12.64
N SER A 49 -21.47 -12.47 12.49
CA SER A 49 -22.06 -12.13 11.21
C SER A 49 -21.59 -10.75 10.73
N LEU A 50 -21.31 -10.61 9.43
CA LEU A 50 -20.94 -9.31 8.83
C LEU A 50 -21.98 -8.22 9.14
N GLN A 51 -23.25 -8.57 9.30
CA GLN A 51 -24.33 -7.63 9.59
C GLN A 51 -24.42 -7.26 11.07
N GLU A 52 -24.02 -8.17 11.95
CA GLU A 52 -24.10 -7.97 13.40
C GLU A 52 -22.89 -7.26 13.98
N ILE A 53 -21.71 -7.45 13.38
CA ILE A 53 -20.48 -6.84 13.88
C ILE A 53 -20.54 -5.31 13.83
N PRO A 54 -20.33 -4.57 14.97
CA PRO A 54 -20.45 -3.12 15.00
C PRO A 54 -19.14 -2.42 14.54
N LEU A 55 -18.70 -2.72 13.34
CA LEU A 55 -17.50 -2.18 12.70
C LEU A 55 -17.75 -1.93 11.20
N ALA A 56 -17.06 -0.94 10.64
CA ALA A 56 -16.95 -0.80 9.19
C ALA A 56 -16.00 -1.86 8.65
N ILE A 57 -16.54 -2.87 7.99
CA ILE A 57 -15.81 -3.98 7.42
C ILE A 57 -16.41 -4.39 6.09
N THR A 58 -15.56 -4.62 5.10
CA THR A 58 -15.90 -5.26 3.83
C THR A 58 -15.32 -6.66 3.81
N ALA A 59 -16.10 -7.64 3.47
CA ALA A 59 -15.63 -9.02 3.34
C ALA A 59 -16.00 -9.58 1.96
N PHE A 60 -15.09 -10.35 1.37
CA PHE A 60 -15.29 -11.09 0.12
C PHE A 60 -15.11 -12.56 0.39
N SER A 61 -16.13 -13.36 0.15
CA SER A 61 -16.07 -14.82 0.23
C SER A 61 -15.24 -15.40 -0.92
N ALA A 62 -14.91 -16.69 -0.87
CA ALA A 62 -14.29 -17.40 -1.98
C ALA A 62 -15.13 -17.29 -3.26
N ASP A 63 -16.46 -17.37 -3.12
CA ASP A 63 -17.39 -17.29 -4.24
C ASP A 63 -17.45 -15.87 -4.81
N ASP A 64 -17.39 -14.81 -3.98
CA ASP A 64 -17.28 -13.43 -4.44
C ASP A 64 -15.98 -13.22 -5.22
N ILE A 65 -14.85 -13.74 -4.73
CA ILE A 65 -13.53 -13.66 -5.37
C ILE A 65 -13.54 -14.36 -6.73
N ASP A 66 -14.13 -15.56 -6.80
CA ASP A 66 -14.26 -16.34 -8.04
C ASP A 66 -15.25 -15.69 -9.02
N ALA A 67 -16.41 -15.24 -8.55
CA ALA A 67 -17.42 -14.55 -9.37
C ALA A 67 -16.91 -13.23 -9.92
N ALA A 68 -16.20 -12.44 -9.11
CA ALA A 68 -15.53 -11.22 -9.53
C ALA A 68 -14.26 -11.50 -10.34
N GLY A 69 -13.70 -12.72 -10.29
CA GLY A 69 -12.48 -13.15 -10.97
C GLY A 69 -11.29 -12.28 -10.60
N PHE A 70 -11.17 -11.94 -9.33
CA PHE A 70 -10.02 -11.20 -8.82
C PHE A 70 -8.74 -11.97 -9.08
N GLN A 71 -7.74 -11.28 -9.61
CA GLN A 71 -6.42 -11.85 -9.88
C GLN A 71 -5.38 -11.42 -8.84
N ASP A 72 -5.57 -10.22 -8.30
CA ASP A 72 -4.68 -9.62 -7.31
C ASP A 72 -5.44 -8.74 -6.30
N PHE A 73 -4.72 -8.19 -5.34
CA PHE A 73 -5.28 -7.29 -4.34
C PHE A 73 -5.79 -5.97 -4.92
N GLY A 74 -5.25 -5.54 -6.06
CA GLY A 74 -5.71 -4.32 -6.74
C GLY A 74 -7.15 -4.42 -7.23
N ASP A 75 -7.56 -5.61 -7.68
CA ASP A 75 -8.95 -5.88 -8.08
C ASP A 75 -9.91 -5.77 -6.89
N LEU A 76 -9.53 -6.36 -5.75
CA LEU A 76 -10.29 -6.28 -4.51
C LEU A 76 -10.40 -4.83 -4.01
N ALA A 77 -9.29 -4.08 -4.08
CA ALA A 77 -9.27 -2.69 -3.65
C ALA A 77 -10.21 -1.81 -4.49
N GLN A 78 -10.34 -2.06 -5.78
CA GLN A 78 -11.26 -1.33 -6.66
C GLN A 78 -12.75 -1.58 -6.32
N GLN A 79 -13.05 -2.68 -5.65
CA GLN A 79 -14.42 -3.02 -5.22
C GLN A 79 -14.69 -2.74 -3.73
N THR A 80 -13.73 -2.15 -3.01
CA THR A 80 -13.86 -1.80 -1.60
C THR A 80 -14.01 -0.29 -1.44
N ALA A 81 -15.09 0.17 -0.85
CA ALA A 81 -15.32 1.58 -0.55
C ALA A 81 -14.21 2.14 0.37
N GLY A 82 -13.65 3.31 0.05
CA GLY A 82 -12.64 3.98 0.86
C GLY A 82 -11.26 3.32 0.88
N LEU A 83 -11.03 2.28 0.06
CA LEU A 83 -9.74 1.63 -0.09
C LEU A 83 -9.08 2.05 -1.41
N SER A 84 -7.82 2.43 -1.35
CA SER A 84 -7.00 2.61 -2.53
C SER A 84 -5.69 1.82 -2.42
N PHE A 85 -5.26 1.30 -3.55
CA PHE A 85 -4.08 0.46 -3.65
C PHE A 85 -3.20 0.90 -4.81
N GLU A 86 -1.94 1.12 -4.53
CA GLU A 86 -0.93 1.43 -5.53
C GLU A 86 0.27 0.49 -5.36
N THR A 87 0.61 -0.24 -6.40
CA THR A 87 1.87 -1.01 -6.46
C THR A 87 3.07 -0.14 -6.79
N ARG A 88 2.83 1.15 -7.08
CA ARG A 88 3.83 2.08 -7.59
C ARG A 88 3.64 3.42 -6.94
N MET A 89 4.68 3.95 -6.34
CA MET A 89 4.71 5.35 -5.97
C MET A 89 5.27 6.13 -7.15
N ALA A 90 4.42 6.91 -7.81
CA ALA A 90 4.87 7.79 -8.89
C ALA A 90 6.07 8.60 -8.38
N GLY A 91 7.20 8.48 -9.06
CA GLY A 91 8.40 9.24 -8.74
C GLY A 91 9.45 8.54 -7.90
N VAL A 92 9.10 7.59 -7.05
CA VAL A 92 10.05 7.05 -6.06
C VAL A 92 10.20 5.54 -6.12
N ARG A 93 9.13 4.78 -6.29
CA ARG A 93 9.14 3.32 -6.27
C ARG A 93 8.29 2.78 -7.41
N ALA A 94 8.73 1.71 -8.02
CA ALA A 94 8.06 1.13 -9.15
C ALA A 94 7.99 -0.40 -9.02
N GLY A 95 6.86 -1.01 -9.37
CA GLY A 95 6.65 -2.45 -9.38
C GLY A 95 6.09 -3.01 -8.07
N ARG A 96 6.02 -4.35 -7.99
CA ARG A 96 5.43 -5.10 -6.87
C ARG A 96 6.34 -5.19 -5.62
N ILE A 97 7.32 -4.30 -5.45
CA ILE A 97 8.25 -4.30 -4.32
C ILE A 97 7.55 -3.87 -3.05
N ASP A 98 6.88 -2.73 -3.13
CA ASP A 98 6.11 -2.13 -2.05
C ASP A 98 4.67 -1.90 -2.50
N SER A 99 3.74 -2.07 -1.60
CA SER A 99 2.35 -1.69 -1.78
C SER A 99 2.04 -0.49 -0.91
N LEU A 100 1.36 0.49 -1.47
CA LEU A 100 0.74 1.56 -0.71
C LEU A 100 -0.74 1.25 -0.59
N ILE A 101 -1.15 0.90 0.60
CA ILE A 101 -2.54 0.65 0.96
C ILE A 101 -3.01 1.85 1.76
N ARG A 102 -4.07 2.49 1.28
CA ARG A 102 -4.69 3.62 1.96
C ARG A 102 -6.13 3.28 2.28
N ILE A 103 -6.49 3.38 3.52
CA ILE A 103 -7.87 3.26 3.98
C ILE A 103 -8.32 4.64 4.42
N ARG A 104 -9.44 5.13 3.84
CA ARG A 104 -10.05 6.42 4.17
C ARG A 104 -9.08 7.60 4.05
N GLY A 105 -8.22 7.57 3.02
CA GLY A 105 -7.25 8.63 2.77
C GLY A 105 -6.04 8.68 3.70
N VAL A 106 -5.94 7.81 4.70
CA VAL A 106 -4.78 7.73 5.60
C VAL A 106 -3.59 7.18 4.82
N THR A 107 -2.56 8.00 4.67
CA THR A 107 -1.36 7.71 3.87
C THR A 107 -0.12 7.74 4.76
N GLY A 108 0.56 6.61 4.94
CA GLY A 108 1.83 6.56 5.67
C GLY A 108 3.02 7.04 4.84
N ALA A 109 4.11 7.37 5.51
CA ALA A 109 5.38 7.69 4.89
C ALA A 109 6.07 6.48 4.25
N GLY A 110 5.68 5.25 4.63
CA GLY A 110 6.28 4.00 4.21
C GLY A 110 5.31 3.05 3.50
N GLY A 111 5.83 2.14 2.68
CA GLY A 111 5.08 1.03 2.10
C GLY A 111 4.93 -0.15 3.06
N THR A 112 4.24 -1.20 2.62
CA THR A 112 3.99 -2.41 3.42
C THR A 112 5.25 -3.19 3.83
N PHE A 113 6.37 -2.90 3.21
CA PHE A 113 7.68 -3.44 3.60
C PHE A 113 8.34 -2.65 4.74
N ASP A 114 7.86 -1.43 4.98
CA ASP A 114 8.40 -0.58 6.03
C ASP A 114 7.72 -0.87 7.37
N HIS A 115 8.45 -0.67 8.44
CA HIS A 115 8.01 -0.94 9.81
C HIS A 115 6.99 0.07 10.37
N VAL A 116 6.60 1.07 9.59
CA VAL A 116 5.63 2.13 9.94
C VAL A 116 4.49 2.26 8.93
N ALA A 117 4.13 1.19 8.23
CA ALA A 117 2.96 1.18 7.38
C ALA A 117 1.68 1.43 8.19
N PRO A 118 0.74 2.30 7.73
CA PRO A 118 -0.48 2.61 8.48
C PRO A 118 -1.53 1.48 8.43
N THR A 119 -1.39 0.55 7.48
CA THR A 119 -2.28 -0.59 7.30
C THR A 119 -1.46 -1.87 7.30
N SER A 120 -1.86 -2.84 8.09
CA SER A 120 -1.21 -4.15 8.16
C SER A 120 -2.00 -5.22 7.44
N LEU A 121 -1.24 -6.19 6.93
CA LEU A 121 -1.74 -7.40 6.30
C LEU A 121 -1.57 -8.57 7.26
N PHE A 122 -2.56 -9.45 7.31
CA PHE A 122 -2.55 -10.67 8.10
C PHE A 122 -2.95 -11.87 7.25
N VAL A 123 -2.46 -13.03 7.60
CA VAL A 123 -2.92 -14.33 7.06
C VAL A 123 -3.27 -15.21 8.23
N ASP A 124 -4.53 -15.61 8.34
CA ASP A 124 -5.07 -16.35 9.47
C ASP A 124 -4.73 -15.68 10.83
N GLY A 125 -4.78 -14.33 10.88
CA GLY A 125 -4.44 -13.53 12.05
C GLY A 125 -2.95 -13.31 12.30
N ILE A 126 -2.05 -13.90 11.52
CA ILE A 126 -0.60 -13.75 11.63
C ILE A 126 -0.14 -12.59 10.77
N PHE A 127 0.61 -11.64 11.35
CA PHE A 127 1.17 -10.50 10.63
C PHE A 127 1.98 -10.94 9.39
N MET A 128 1.81 -10.21 8.30
CA MET A 128 2.47 -10.47 7.04
C MET A 128 3.43 -9.35 6.67
N LEU A 129 4.72 -9.66 6.66
CA LEU A 129 5.73 -8.76 6.14
C LEU A 129 5.72 -8.80 4.60
N GLY A 130 5.68 -7.64 3.95
CA GLY A 130 5.84 -7.50 2.50
C GLY A 130 4.57 -7.09 1.76
N ASN A 131 4.51 -7.38 0.46
CA ASN A 131 3.52 -6.87 -0.47
C ASN A 131 2.19 -7.65 -0.42
N ALA A 132 1.06 -6.97 -0.57
CA ALA A 132 -0.28 -7.57 -0.62
C ALA A 132 -0.48 -8.57 -1.79
N ASN A 133 0.21 -8.39 -2.90
CA ASN A 133 0.10 -9.25 -4.10
C ASN A 133 0.86 -10.59 -3.98
N VAL A 134 1.34 -10.92 -2.80
CA VAL A 134 2.07 -12.17 -2.56
C VAL A 134 1.13 -13.35 -2.30
N ILE A 135 -0.10 -13.10 -1.91
CA ILE A 135 -1.07 -14.16 -1.61
C ILE A 135 -1.88 -14.45 -2.86
N GLY A 136 -1.85 -15.74 -3.27
CA GLY A 136 -2.78 -16.23 -4.28
C GLY A 136 -4.20 -16.26 -3.71
N LEU A 137 -5.13 -15.60 -4.37
CA LEU A 137 -6.52 -15.51 -3.90
C LEU A 137 -7.29 -16.85 -4.00
N GLY A 138 -6.79 -17.83 -4.75
CA GLY A 138 -7.47 -19.10 -5.00
C GLY A 138 -7.56 -20.06 -3.80
N ASP A 139 -6.69 -19.91 -2.79
CA ASP A 139 -6.66 -20.76 -1.60
C ASP A 139 -7.37 -20.10 -0.40
N LEU A 140 -8.04 -18.98 -0.62
CA LEU A 140 -8.71 -18.22 0.43
C LEU A 140 -10.13 -18.71 0.64
N GLU A 141 -10.55 -18.70 1.88
CA GLU A 141 -11.95 -18.79 2.28
C GLU A 141 -12.64 -17.44 2.12
N ARG A 142 -11.94 -16.37 2.58
CA ARG A 142 -12.39 -14.99 2.47
C ARG A 142 -11.26 -13.98 2.69
N VAL A 143 -11.53 -12.73 2.34
CA VAL A 143 -10.70 -11.58 2.70
C VAL A 143 -11.54 -10.59 3.49
N GLU A 144 -11.03 -10.16 4.64
CA GLU A 144 -11.66 -9.17 5.52
C GLU A 144 -10.87 -7.86 5.46
N VAL A 145 -11.52 -6.75 5.06
CA VAL A 145 -10.95 -5.39 5.08
C VAL A 145 -11.61 -4.62 6.21
N ILE A 146 -10.89 -4.47 7.31
CA ILE A 146 -11.36 -3.82 8.51
C ILE A 146 -10.89 -2.37 8.50
N LYS A 147 -11.82 -1.42 8.49
CA LYS A 147 -11.55 -0.01 8.30
C LYS A 147 -11.50 0.73 9.65
N GLY A 148 -10.67 1.78 9.71
CA GLY A 148 -10.42 2.52 10.95
C GLY A 148 -9.42 1.84 11.91
N PRO A 149 -9.03 2.52 13.00
CA PRO A 149 -8.01 2.03 13.92
C PRO A 149 -8.36 0.67 14.55
N GLN A 150 -7.47 -0.31 14.37
CA GLN A 150 -7.61 -1.66 14.91
C GLN A 150 -6.53 -2.00 15.97
N SER A 151 -5.84 -0.97 16.48
CA SER A 151 -4.69 -1.14 17.39
C SER A 151 -5.03 -1.85 18.69
N ALA A 152 -6.29 -1.86 19.14
CA ALA A 152 -6.73 -2.57 20.33
C ALA A 152 -6.58 -4.09 20.19
N PHE A 153 -6.99 -4.70 19.09
CA PHE A 153 -6.91 -6.15 18.84
C PHE A 153 -5.69 -6.55 18.04
N PHE A 154 -5.59 -6.04 16.80
CA PHE A 154 -4.52 -6.44 15.89
C PHE A 154 -3.16 -5.82 16.26
N GLY A 155 -3.20 -4.72 17.04
CA GLY A 155 -2.00 -4.09 17.58
C GLY A 155 -1.23 -3.30 16.53
N ARG A 156 0.04 -3.67 16.37
CA ARG A 156 1.02 -2.93 15.58
C ARG A 156 0.57 -2.64 14.15
N ASN A 157 0.82 -1.39 13.70
CA ASN A 157 0.64 -0.95 12.31
C ASN A 157 -0.80 -1.13 11.77
N THR A 158 -1.80 -1.20 12.64
CA THR A 158 -3.21 -1.21 12.26
C THR A 158 -3.88 0.14 12.54
N PHE A 159 -3.16 1.17 12.20
CA PHE A 159 -3.49 2.57 12.44
C PHE A 159 -4.69 3.04 11.61
N ALA A 160 -4.68 2.75 10.31
CA ALA A 160 -5.77 3.07 9.39
C ALA A 160 -6.77 1.91 9.24
N GLY A 161 -6.32 0.68 9.52
CA GLY A 161 -7.10 -0.54 9.36
C GLY A 161 -6.24 -1.79 9.26
N ALA A 162 -6.89 -2.92 9.06
CA ALA A 162 -6.27 -4.22 8.88
C ALA A 162 -6.91 -4.97 7.70
N ILE A 163 -6.11 -5.75 6.99
CA ILE A 163 -6.58 -6.66 5.96
C ILE A 163 -6.18 -8.07 6.35
N ASN A 164 -7.16 -8.93 6.53
CA ASN A 164 -6.95 -10.30 6.99
C ASN A 164 -7.40 -11.29 5.91
N TYR A 165 -6.46 -12.08 5.42
CA TYR A 165 -6.68 -13.18 4.50
C TYR A 165 -6.92 -14.45 5.31
N ILE A 166 -8.11 -15.01 5.20
CA ILE A 166 -8.46 -16.28 5.84
C ILE A 166 -8.32 -17.38 4.81
N THR A 167 -7.47 -18.35 5.09
CA THR A 167 -7.23 -19.48 4.19
C THR A 167 -8.18 -20.63 4.49
N LYS A 168 -8.59 -21.39 3.45
CA LYS A 168 -9.44 -22.56 3.62
C LYS A 168 -8.79 -23.59 4.55
N ASN A 169 -9.59 -24.22 5.39
CA ASN A 169 -9.17 -25.41 6.11
C ASN A 169 -9.26 -26.63 5.19
N PRO A 170 -8.26 -27.53 5.20
CA PRO A 170 -8.37 -28.81 4.52
C PRO A 170 -9.57 -29.62 5.00
N SER A 171 -10.29 -30.27 4.09
CA SER A 171 -11.37 -31.21 4.45
C SER A 171 -10.77 -32.41 5.22
N LEU A 172 -11.47 -32.84 6.26
CA LEU A 172 -11.15 -34.04 7.04
C LEU A 172 -11.83 -35.30 6.53
N GLU A 173 -12.77 -35.17 5.58
CA GLU A 173 -13.64 -36.28 5.14
C GLU A 173 -13.48 -36.56 3.65
N GLU A 174 -13.37 -35.51 2.80
CA GLU A 174 -13.40 -35.63 1.35
C GLU A 174 -12.15 -35.03 0.69
N HIS A 175 -11.84 -35.52 -0.50
CA HIS A 175 -10.82 -34.91 -1.34
C HIS A 175 -11.45 -33.78 -2.16
N GLU A 176 -10.85 -32.60 -2.05
CA GLU A 176 -11.23 -31.39 -2.79
C GLU A 176 -10.03 -30.92 -3.60
N ASN A 177 -10.05 -31.20 -4.89
CA ASN A 177 -8.95 -30.80 -5.75
C ASN A 177 -9.43 -29.74 -6.74
N ARG A 178 -8.64 -28.71 -6.94
CA ARG A 178 -8.98 -27.62 -7.86
C ARG A 178 -7.79 -27.27 -8.74
N VAL A 179 -8.05 -27.12 -10.04
CA VAL A 179 -7.09 -26.56 -11.00
C VAL A 179 -7.74 -25.40 -11.74
N THR A 180 -7.14 -24.23 -11.64
CA THR A 180 -7.54 -23.04 -12.40
C THR A 180 -6.42 -22.66 -13.36
N ALA A 181 -6.74 -22.48 -14.64
CA ALA A 181 -5.81 -22.03 -15.67
C ALA A 181 -6.39 -20.81 -16.40
N THR A 182 -5.58 -19.74 -16.47
CA THR A 182 -5.91 -18.51 -17.19
C THR A 182 -4.91 -18.30 -18.29
N ALA A 183 -5.39 -17.91 -19.49
CA ALA A 183 -4.56 -17.47 -20.60
C ALA A 183 -5.15 -16.17 -21.18
N GLY A 184 -4.32 -15.19 -21.48
CA GLY A 184 -4.79 -13.88 -21.93
C GLY A 184 -3.78 -13.11 -22.75
N THR A 185 -4.16 -11.88 -23.10
CA THR A 185 -3.28 -10.92 -23.77
C THR A 185 -2.05 -10.60 -22.94
N TYR A 186 -1.00 -10.12 -23.59
CA TYR A 186 0.30 -9.82 -22.96
C TYR A 186 0.95 -11.06 -22.33
N ASP A 187 0.86 -12.21 -23.04
CA ASP A 187 1.41 -13.48 -22.60
C ASP A 187 1.03 -13.84 -21.16
N ASN A 188 -0.18 -13.39 -20.72
CA ASN A 188 -0.70 -13.69 -19.40
C ASN A 188 -1.04 -15.18 -19.31
N PHE A 189 -0.36 -15.85 -18.40
CA PHE A 189 -0.56 -17.25 -18.07
C PHE A 189 -0.52 -17.42 -16.56
N ASP A 190 -1.62 -17.90 -15.98
CA ASP A 190 -1.73 -18.15 -14.54
C ASP A 190 -2.35 -19.53 -14.32
N VAL A 191 -1.59 -20.41 -13.71
CA VAL A 191 -2.08 -21.75 -13.33
C VAL A 191 -1.94 -21.89 -11.83
N ASN A 192 -3.06 -22.18 -11.19
CA ASN A 192 -3.13 -22.51 -9.78
C ASN A 192 -3.69 -23.93 -9.64
N ALA A 193 -3.00 -24.80 -8.93
CA ALA A 193 -3.43 -26.17 -8.63
C ALA A 193 -3.40 -26.37 -7.11
N SER A 194 -4.50 -26.84 -6.55
CA SER A 194 -4.67 -27.15 -5.13
C SER A 194 -5.20 -28.58 -4.97
N PHE A 195 -4.56 -29.32 -4.09
CA PHE A 195 -4.93 -30.69 -3.75
C PHE A 195 -5.15 -30.78 -2.24
N SER A 196 -6.35 -31.14 -1.83
CA SER A 196 -6.78 -31.16 -0.45
C SER A 196 -7.48 -32.48 -0.12
N GLY A 197 -7.42 -32.90 1.14
CA GLY A 197 -8.16 -34.06 1.61
C GLY A 197 -7.64 -34.64 2.92
N PRO A 198 -8.28 -35.71 3.42
CA PRO A 198 -7.89 -36.36 4.66
C PRO A 198 -6.55 -37.10 4.53
N LEU A 199 -5.69 -36.95 5.54
CA LEU A 199 -4.58 -37.86 5.83
C LEU A 199 -4.99 -38.92 6.83
N VAL A 200 -5.86 -38.53 7.77
CA VAL A 200 -6.53 -39.41 8.73
C VAL A 200 -7.97 -38.96 8.80
N ASP A 201 -8.87 -39.84 8.35
CA ASP A 201 -10.31 -39.56 8.26
C ASP A 201 -10.86 -38.97 9.56
N GLY A 202 -11.56 -37.84 9.45
CA GLY A 202 -12.16 -37.10 10.55
C GLY A 202 -11.20 -36.48 11.55
N LYS A 203 -9.85 -36.51 11.30
CA LYS A 203 -8.87 -35.99 12.29
C LYS A 203 -7.75 -35.12 11.74
N LEU A 204 -7.27 -35.40 10.54
CA LEU A 204 -6.11 -34.70 9.97
C LEU A 204 -6.29 -34.57 8.46
N GLY A 205 -6.33 -33.37 7.98
CA GLY A 205 -6.37 -33.02 6.56
C GLY A 205 -5.13 -32.24 6.11
N TYR A 206 -4.94 -32.24 4.82
CA TYR A 206 -3.86 -31.49 4.17
C TYR A 206 -4.38 -30.72 2.95
N THR A 207 -3.71 -29.62 2.63
CA THR A 207 -3.79 -28.95 1.33
C THR A 207 -2.40 -28.69 0.85
N VAL A 208 -2.10 -29.00 -0.42
CA VAL A 208 -0.88 -28.59 -1.10
C VAL A 208 -1.27 -27.82 -2.35
N SER A 209 -0.80 -26.58 -2.47
CA SER A 209 -1.09 -25.75 -3.63
C SER A 209 0.19 -25.19 -4.28
N ALA A 210 0.12 -25.07 -5.61
CA ALA A 210 1.18 -24.50 -6.42
C ALA A 210 0.61 -23.51 -7.44
N ARG A 211 1.22 -22.32 -7.57
CA ARG A 211 0.87 -21.33 -8.57
C ARG A 211 2.05 -21.01 -9.45
N LEU A 212 1.79 -20.95 -10.76
CA LEU A 212 2.71 -20.47 -11.79
C LEU A 212 2.04 -19.30 -12.50
N TYR A 213 2.53 -18.10 -12.25
CA TYR A 213 2.03 -16.86 -12.85
C TYR A 213 3.10 -16.22 -13.70
N ASN A 214 2.70 -15.80 -14.90
CA ASN A 214 3.52 -15.02 -15.81
C ASN A 214 2.63 -14.06 -16.58
N LYS A 215 3.04 -12.81 -16.67
CA LYS A 215 2.40 -11.77 -17.49
C LYS A 215 3.47 -10.97 -18.18
N GLY A 216 3.40 -10.87 -19.50
CA GLY A 216 4.27 -10.00 -20.28
C GLY A 216 3.92 -8.52 -20.08
N GLY A 217 4.87 -7.65 -20.39
CA GLY A 217 4.68 -6.22 -20.21
C GLY A 217 3.72 -5.62 -21.23
N GLU A 218 2.98 -4.62 -20.78
CA GLU A 218 1.96 -3.93 -21.59
C GLU A 218 2.51 -2.70 -22.30
N TYR A 219 3.66 -2.21 -21.89
CA TYR A 219 4.29 -0.99 -22.41
C TYR A 219 5.66 -1.29 -22.99
N THR A 220 6.11 -0.40 -23.85
CA THR A 220 7.42 -0.51 -24.49
C THR A 220 8.23 0.73 -24.14
N ALA A 221 9.44 0.53 -23.69
CA ALA A 221 10.40 1.59 -23.45
C ALA A 221 10.89 2.21 -24.76
N THR A 222 11.51 3.37 -24.70
CA THR A 222 12.05 4.04 -25.87
C THR A 222 13.21 3.30 -26.51
N ASP A 223 13.97 2.51 -25.75
CA ASP A 223 15.00 1.59 -26.27
C ASP A 223 14.43 0.31 -26.90
N GLY A 224 13.11 0.14 -26.91
CA GLY A 224 12.40 -1.01 -27.48
C GLY A 224 12.20 -2.17 -26.52
N GLY A 225 12.69 -2.08 -25.28
CA GLY A 225 12.48 -3.11 -24.26
C GLY A 225 11.06 -3.13 -23.70
N VAL A 226 10.68 -4.23 -23.07
CA VAL A 226 9.35 -4.45 -22.50
C VAL A 226 9.30 -3.91 -21.06
N LEU A 227 8.19 -3.26 -20.70
CA LEU A 227 7.96 -2.70 -19.37
C LEU A 227 6.73 -3.32 -18.72
N GLY A 228 6.86 -3.71 -17.45
CA GLY A 228 5.75 -4.16 -16.61
C GLY A 228 5.45 -5.65 -16.72
N ASP A 229 6.40 -6.45 -17.12
CA ASP A 229 6.31 -7.91 -17.07
C ASP A 229 6.48 -8.41 -15.63
N GLU A 230 5.76 -9.47 -15.30
CA GLU A 230 5.66 -10.03 -13.95
C GLU A 230 5.70 -11.55 -13.99
N SER A 231 6.37 -12.16 -13.01
CA SER A 231 6.42 -13.61 -12.87
C SER A 231 6.44 -14.02 -11.40
N SER A 232 5.66 -15.03 -11.06
CA SER A 232 5.63 -15.58 -9.69
C SER A 232 5.54 -17.10 -9.71
N ARG A 233 6.22 -17.73 -8.74
CA ARG A 233 6.11 -19.17 -8.46
C ARG A 233 5.87 -19.33 -6.98
N THR A 234 4.74 -19.92 -6.62
CA THR A 234 4.35 -20.13 -5.22
C THR A 234 4.12 -21.60 -4.96
N LEU A 235 4.58 -22.06 -3.81
CA LEU A 235 4.27 -23.37 -3.26
C LEU A 235 3.79 -23.16 -1.82
N SER A 236 2.67 -23.76 -1.46
CA SER A 236 2.13 -23.70 -0.11
C SER A 236 1.63 -25.06 0.33
N ALA A 237 1.70 -25.32 1.65
CA ALA A 237 1.12 -26.49 2.26
C ALA A 237 0.45 -26.11 3.58
N VAL A 238 -0.70 -26.70 3.83
CA VAL A 238 -1.50 -26.55 5.05
C VAL A 238 -1.74 -27.93 5.65
N LEU A 239 -1.54 -28.05 6.94
CA LEU A 239 -2.03 -29.17 7.75
C LEU A 239 -3.07 -28.63 8.72
N TYR A 240 -4.23 -29.22 8.75
CA TYR A 240 -5.30 -28.93 9.69
C TYR A 240 -5.71 -30.20 10.41
N GLY A 241 -5.90 -30.12 11.71
CA GLY A 241 -6.25 -31.30 12.49
C GLY A 241 -7.12 -30.97 13.67
N GLU A 242 -8.00 -31.93 14.00
CA GLU A 242 -8.84 -31.96 15.18
C GLU A 242 -8.50 -33.22 16.00
N PRO A 243 -7.41 -33.16 16.82
CA PRO A 243 -6.95 -34.31 17.61
C PRO A 243 -7.99 -34.79 18.59
N THR A 244 -8.80 -33.86 19.11
CA THR A 244 -9.95 -34.14 20.02
C THR A 244 -11.11 -33.26 19.59
N GLU A 245 -12.32 -33.58 20.08
CA GLU A 245 -13.53 -32.76 19.86
C GLU A 245 -13.40 -31.32 20.39
N SER A 246 -12.47 -31.07 21.31
CA SER A 246 -12.23 -29.76 21.95
C SER A 246 -10.93 -29.11 21.53
N SER A 247 -10.26 -29.58 20.46
CA SER A 247 -9.01 -28.97 20.04
C SER A 247 -8.81 -29.06 18.53
N SER A 248 -8.33 -27.96 17.95
CA SER A 248 -7.93 -27.89 16.55
C SER A 248 -6.57 -27.22 16.39
N PHE A 249 -5.91 -27.50 15.28
CA PHE A 249 -4.71 -26.77 14.90
C PHE A 249 -4.61 -26.64 13.39
N LYS A 250 -3.95 -25.56 12.93
CA LYS A 250 -3.61 -25.28 11.54
C LYS A 250 -2.14 -24.87 11.44
N LEU A 251 -1.38 -25.61 10.64
CA LEU A 251 0.01 -25.29 10.33
C LEU A 251 0.12 -24.99 8.84
N ARG A 252 0.62 -23.82 8.50
CA ARG A 252 0.84 -23.39 7.12
C ARG A 252 2.31 -23.10 6.86
N VAL A 253 2.82 -23.55 5.72
CA VAL A 253 4.12 -23.17 5.18
C VAL A 253 3.96 -22.67 3.76
N MET A 254 4.73 -21.64 3.38
CA MET A 254 4.69 -21.05 2.05
C MET A 254 6.09 -20.64 1.60
N TYR A 255 6.38 -20.86 0.34
CA TYR A 255 7.53 -20.32 -0.37
C TYR A 255 7.07 -19.67 -1.67
N GLN A 256 7.55 -18.47 -1.92
CA GLN A 256 7.30 -17.76 -3.17
C GLN A 256 8.59 -17.16 -3.71
N LYS A 257 8.74 -17.21 -5.02
CA LYS A 257 9.77 -16.49 -5.77
C LYS A 257 9.11 -15.66 -6.86
N ASP A 258 9.50 -14.38 -6.94
CA ASP A 258 9.06 -13.44 -7.99
C ASP A 258 10.28 -13.00 -8.79
N ASN A 259 10.05 -12.76 -10.09
CA ASN A 259 11.02 -12.20 -11.00
C ASN A 259 10.25 -11.28 -11.97
N ASP A 260 10.31 -9.98 -11.72
CA ASP A 260 9.62 -8.97 -12.50
C ASP A 260 10.64 -8.17 -13.33
N GLY A 261 10.25 -7.82 -14.54
CA GLY A 261 11.04 -6.92 -15.38
C GLY A 261 10.93 -5.45 -14.94
N PRO A 262 11.44 -4.53 -15.77
CA PRO A 262 11.41 -3.10 -15.48
C PRO A 262 9.99 -2.60 -15.32
N ALA A 263 9.74 -1.86 -14.26
CA ALA A 263 8.42 -1.33 -13.99
C ALA A 263 8.05 -0.18 -14.95
N VAL A 264 6.77 -0.05 -15.26
CA VAL A 264 6.24 1.07 -16.04
C VAL A 264 6.28 2.34 -15.20
N ALA A 265 7.10 3.31 -15.56
CA ALA A 265 7.26 4.57 -14.83
C ALA A 265 7.32 5.76 -15.80
N PRO A 266 6.22 6.09 -16.51
CA PRO A 266 6.22 7.20 -17.47
C PRO A 266 6.41 8.54 -16.76
N PHE A 267 6.98 9.49 -17.51
CA PHE A 267 7.42 10.77 -16.98
C PHE A 267 7.17 11.90 -17.96
N PHE A 268 6.66 13.02 -17.45
CA PHE A 268 6.60 14.28 -18.19
C PHE A 268 7.80 15.14 -17.80
N GLY A 269 8.70 15.36 -18.76
CA GLY A 269 9.94 16.12 -18.54
C GLY A 269 9.67 17.62 -18.35
N THR A 270 10.57 18.27 -17.61
CA THR A 270 10.49 19.68 -17.26
C THR A 270 10.39 20.59 -18.47
N ALA A 271 11.15 20.32 -19.53
CA ALA A 271 11.15 21.15 -20.73
C ALA A 271 9.76 21.24 -21.40
N ALA A 272 9.01 20.15 -21.42
CA ALA A 272 7.65 20.12 -21.98
C ALA A 272 6.65 20.86 -21.05
N LEU A 273 6.78 20.68 -19.74
CA LEU A 273 5.94 21.36 -18.75
C LEU A 273 6.23 22.86 -18.69
N GLU A 274 7.50 23.26 -18.84
CA GLU A 274 7.91 24.66 -18.93
C GLU A 274 7.35 25.32 -20.18
N ALA A 275 7.43 24.65 -21.33
CA ALA A 275 6.84 25.14 -22.58
C ALA A 275 5.31 25.32 -22.46
N ALA A 276 4.64 24.46 -21.73
CA ALA A 276 3.22 24.59 -21.43
C ALA A 276 2.91 25.78 -20.51
N ASN A 277 3.84 26.08 -19.55
CA ASN A 277 3.80 27.22 -18.60
C ASN A 277 2.41 27.56 -18.08
N THR A 278 1.65 26.57 -17.64
CA THR A 278 0.24 26.70 -17.27
C THR A 278 0.01 27.48 -15.97
N CYS A 279 1.06 27.69 -15.17
CA CYS A 279 1.05 28.52 -13.96
C CYS A 279 1.30 30.00 -14.22
N ALA A 280 1.74 30.39 -15.44
CA ALA A 280 2.08 31.76 -15.72
C ALA A 280 0.88 32.70 -15.56
N GLY A 281 1.06 33.77 -14.78
CA GLY A 281 0.03 34.75 -14.55
C GLY A 281 -1.18 34.29 -13.75
N LYS A 282 -1.14 33.05 -13.20
CA LYS A 282 -2.19 32.56 -12.31
C LYS A 282 -1.89 32.92 -10.86
N SER A 283 -2.91 33.36 -10.16
CA SER A 283 -2.94 33.46 -8.70
C SER A 283 -4.00 32.52 -8.19
N PHE A 284 -3.72 31.85 -7.07
CA PHE A 284 -4.61 30.91 -6.44
C PHE A 284 -5.00 31.46 -5.07
N ASP A 285 -6.28 31.75 -4.90
CA ASP A 285 -6.81 32.19 -3.62
C ASP A 285 -7.11 30.96 -2.75
N ARG A 286 -6.49 30.90 -1.60
CA ARG A 286 -6.68 29.89 -0.57
C ARG A 286 -7.08 30.56 0.74
N LEU A 287 -7.74 29.82 1.62
CA LEU A 287 -8.01 30.31 2.97
C LEU A 287 -6.84 29.94 3.88
N GLY A 288 -6.29 30.92 4.56
CA GLY A 288 -5.30 30.70 5.62
C GLY A 288 -5.91 30.08 6.88
N PRO A 289 -5.08 29.67 7.85
CA PRO A 289 -5.55 29.07 9.10
C PRO A 289 -6.51 29.95 9.91
N ASP A 290 -6.46 31.25 9.69
CA ASP A 290 -7.34 32.26 10.31
C ASP A 290 -8.58 32.59 9.45
N GLY A 291 -8.77 31.87 8.34
CA GLY A 291 -9.85 32.12 7.37
C GLY A 291 -9.57 33.31 6.44
N SER A 292 -8.40 33.93 6.49
CA SER A 292 -8.01 34.97 5.57
C SER A 292 -7.65 34.41 4.19
N PRO A 293 -7.99 35.12 3.09
CA PRO A 293 -7.57 34.70 1.76
C PRO A 293 -6.05 34.86 1.60
N ILE A 294 -5.37 33.76 1.26
CA ILE A 294 -3.98 33.76 0.85
C ILE A 294 -3.93 33.64 -0.66
N THR A 295 -3.30 34.60 -1.31
CA THR A 295 -3.07 34.57 -2.75
C THR A 295 -1.71 33.94 -3.02
N ILE A 296 -1.69 32.78 -3.64
CA ILE A 296 -0.47 32.11 -4.10
C ILE A 296 -0.16 32.66 -5.49
N THR A 297 0.93 33.36 -5.60
CA THR A 297 1.52 33.71 -6.89
C THR A 297 2.70 32.77 -7.11
N PRO A 298 2.74 31.98 -8.21
CA PRO A 298 3.92 31.20 -8.57
C PRO A 298 5.12 32.15 -8.56
N ALA A 299 6.17 31.77 -7.83
CA ALA A 299 7.29 32.65 -7.52
C ALA A 299 7.90 33.23 -8.80
N GLN A 300 8.05 34.52 -8.87
CA GLN A 300 8.63 35.26 -10.00
C GLN A 300 10.17 35.06 -10.13
N ASN A 301 10.76 34.26 -9.27
CA ASN A 301 12.23 34.18 -9.10
C ASN A 301 12.87 32.92 -9.71
N GLY A 302 12.33 32.38 -10.81
CA GLY A 302 12.92 31.23 -11.50
C GLY A 302 12.75 29.88 -10.78
N LEU A 303 12.03 29.87 -9.65
CA LEU A 303 11.72 28.68 -8.85
C LEU A 303 10.23 28.30 -8.92
N ALA A 304 9.46 28.95 -9.79
CA ALA A 304 8.04 28.76 -9.92
C ALA A 304 7.69 27.35 -10.46
N PRO A 305 6.59 26.73 -10.00
CA PRO A 305 6.07 25.54 -10.64
C PRO A 305 5.71 25.87 -12.09
N TYR A 306 6.22 25.10 -13.03
CA TYR A 306 5.93 25.31 -14.46
C TYR A 306 4.53 24.78 -14.84
N PHE A 307 3.97 23.91 -14.02
CA PHE A 307 2.72 23.23 -14.31
C PHE A 307 1.71 23.37 -13.17
N CYS A 308 0.52 23.83 -13.51
CA CYS A 308 -0.66 23.96 -12.66
C CYS A 308 -1.89 23.49 -13.44
N GLY A 309 -2.72 22.65 -12.83
CA GLY A 309 -3.92 22.12 -13.47
C GLY A 309 -3.91 20.61 -13.56
N GLU A 310 -4.62 20.05 -14.50
CA GLU A 310 -4.74 18.61 -14.69
C GLU A 310 -3.44 18.02 -15.30
N VAL A 311 -3.04 16.84 -14.83
CA VAL A 311 -1.93 16.08 -15.41
C VAL A 311 -2.22 15.85 -16.90
N PRO A 312 -1.24 16.10 -17.81
CA PRO A 312 -1.48 15.94 -19.23
C PRO A 312 -1.95 14.53 -19.60
N GLU A 313 -2.79 14.44 -20.61
CA GLU A 313 -3.32 13.16 -21.11
C GLU A 313 -2.25 12.26 -21.75
N PHE A 314 -2.59 10.98 -21.91
CA PHE A 314 -1.78 10.05 -22.69
C PHE A 314 -1.52 10.56 -24.13
N GLY A 315 -0.25 10.49 -24.56
CA GLY A 315 0.17 10.96 -25.86
C GLY A 315 0.44 12.46 -25.96
N SER A 316 0.33 13.19 -24.83
CA SER A 316 0.74 14.59 -24.78
C SER A 316 2.25 14.73 -25.04
N PRO A 317 2.68 15.84 -25.66
CA PRO A 317 4.10 16.10 -25.87
C PRO A 317 4.90 16.07 -24.58
N GLY A 318 6.09 15.45 -24.61
CA GLY A 318 6.98 15.34 -23.45
C GLY A 318 6.71 14.16 -22.53
N LEU A 319 5.71 13.32 -22.82
CA LEU A 319 5.55 12.04 -22.16
C LEU A 319 6.62 11.07 -22.65
N SER A 320 7.47 10.58 -21.75
CA SER A 320 8.40 9.50 -22.03
C SER A 320 8.06 8.27 -21.18
N PHE A 321 8.40 7.10 -21.69
CA PHE A 321 8.42 5.87 -20.92
C PHE A 321 9.88 5.55 -20.61
N SER A 322 10.14 4.98 -19.41
CA SER A 322 11.50 4.60 -19.04
C SER A 322 12.21 3.90 -20.18
N SER A 323 13.40 4.33 -20.43
CA SER A 323 14.06 4.08 -21.70
C SER A 323 15.04 2.94 -21.67
N GLU A 324 15.59 2.62 -20.52
CA GLU A 324 16.66 1.66 -20.45
C GLU A 324 16.21 0.36 -19.81
N THR A 325 16.04 -0.68 -20.64
CA THR A 325 15.69 -2.03 -20.21
C THR A 325 16.82 -3.03 -20.46
N SER A 326 17.83 -2.67 -21.28
CA SER A 326 18.78 -3.63 -21.82
C SER A 326 20.25 -3.21 -21.78
N LEU A 327 20.58 -1.97 -21.46
CA LEU A 327 21.93 -1.43 -21.66
C LEU A 327 22.93 -1.74 -20.54
N PHE A 328 22.53 -2.43 -19.50
CA PHE A 328 23.48 -2.78 -18.46
C PHE A 328 24.37 -3.96 -18.88
N PRO A 329 25.72 -3.83 -18.86
CA PRO A 329 26.59 -4.97 -19.09
C PRO A 329 26.24 -6.07 -18.08
N GLN A 330 26.06 -7.31 -18.54
CA GLN A 330 25.79 -8.45 -17.66
C GLN A 330 26.80 -8.57 -16.50
N SER A 331 28.03 -8.05 -16.69
CA SER A 331 29.03 -7.93 -15.64
C SER A 331 28.58 -7.08 -14.46
N PHE A 332 27.76 -6.03 -14.70
CA PHE A 332 27.24 -5.17 -13.63
C PHE A 332 26.09 -5.84 -12.87
N ALA A 333 25.25 -6.60 -13.54
CA ALA A 333 24.18 -7.35 -12.92
C ALA A 333 24.72 -8.56 -12.12
N GLN A 334 25.73 -9.25 -12.62
CA GLN A 334 26.38 -10.38 -11.92
C GLN A 334 27.26 -9.92 -10.76
N GLU A 335 27.95 -8.81 -10.91
CA GLU A 335 28.70 -8.16 -9.83
C GLU A 335 27.78 -7.35 -8.89
N GLY A 336 26.52 -7.18 -9.22
CA GLY A 336 25.52 -6.34 -8.55
C GLY A 336 25.26 -6.65 -7.09
N ARG A 337 25.78 -7.73 -6.56
CA ARG A 337 25.80 -7.96 -5.11
C ARG A 337 26.82 -7.08 -4.41
N VAL A 338 28.03 -6.98 -4.95
CA VAL A 338 29.16 -6.28 -4.31
C VAL A 338 29.87 -5.36 -5.31
N GLY A 339 29.91 -5.71 -6.58
CA GLY A 339 30.65 -5.02 -7.61
C GLY A 339 30.14 -3.61 -7.92
N PHE A 340 28.82 -3.43 -7.92
CA PHE A 340 28.22 -2.11 -8.11
C PHE A 340 28.59 -1.13 -6.97
N ILE A 341 28.69 -1.66 -5.76
CA ILE A 341 29.04 -0.89 -4.57
C ILE A 341 30.56 -0.72 -4.44
N ALA A 342 31.34 -1.74 -4.80
CA ALA A 342 32.79 -1.75 -4.59
C ALA A 342 33.59 -1.31 -5.81
N SER A 343 33.14 -1.60 -7.04
CA SER A 343 33.94 -1.39 -8.24
C SER A 343 34.13 0.10 -8.63
N PRO A 344 33.11 0.98 -8.64
CA PRO A 344 33.33 2.42 -8.83
C PRO A 344 34.11 3.04 -7.67
N PHE A 345 33.89 2.56 -6.46
CA PHE A 345 34.58 3.07 -5.27
C PHE A 345 36.04 2.60 -5.23
N GLN A 346 36.33 1.35 -5.62
CA GLN A 346 37.69 0.86 -5.79
C GLN A 346 38.43 1.56 -6.94
N LEU A 347 37.74 1.90 -8.04
CA LEU A 347 38.29 2.63 -9.18
C LEU A 347 38.62 4.09 -8.81
N LEU A 348 37.82 4.74 -7.95
CA LEU A 348 38.01 6.12 -7.56
C LEU A 348 39.01 6.31 -6.43
N PHE A 349 39.06 5.41 -5.46
CA PHE A 349 39.79 5.58 -4.20
C PHE A 349 40.83 4.48 -3.95
N GLY A 350 41.01 3.52 -4.88
CA GLY A 350 41.87 2.37 -4.69
C GLY A 350 41.28 1.34 -3.71
N PRO A 351 41.95 0.22 -3.46
CA PRO A 351 41.48 -0.80 -2.53
C PRO A 351 41.41 -0.24 -1.11
N GLN A 352 40.18 -0.05 -0.62
CA GLN A 352 39.88 0.46 0.73
C GLN A 352 39.52 -0.72 1.65
N PRO A 353 40.48 -1.36 2.32
CA PRO A 353 40.19 -2.49 3.20
C PRO A 353 39.36 -2.09 4.44
N ASN A 354 39.23 -0.83 4.72
CA ASN A 354 38.62 -0.35 5.97
C ASN A 354 37.12 -0.13 5.90
N LEU A 355 36.50 -0.01 4.72
CA LEU A 355 35.03 0.18 4.60
C LEU A 355 34.25 -1.07 5.02
N ILE A 356 34.83 -2.25 4.81
CA ILE A 356 34.26 -3.53 5.27
C ILE A 356 34.47 -3.71 6.79
N GLN A 357 35.63 -3.22 7.31
CA GLN A 357 35.93 -3.32 8.75
C GLN A 357 35.20 -2.28 9.59
N THR A 358 34.67 -1.23 8.98
CA THR A 358 33.97 -0.14 9.70
C THR A 358 32.47 -0.40 9.87
N GLY A 359 31.93 -1.57 9.41
CA GLY A 359 30.52 -1.88 9.53
C GLY A 359 29.61 -1.07 8.58
N LEU A 360 30.17 -0.24 7.70
CA LEU A 360 29.42 0.53 6.70
C LEU A 360 28.80 -0.35 5.61
N LEU A 361 29.37 -1.55 5.39
CA LEU A 361 28.83 -2.55 4.48
C LEU A 361 28.72 -3.87 5.25
N ASP A 362 27.52 -4.25 5.62
CA ASP A 362 27.26 -5.59 6.15
C ASP A 362 27.22 -6.59 4.98
N ILE A 363 28.35 -7.26 4.74
CA ILE A 363 28.49 -8.29 3.70
C ILE A 363 27.47 -9.43 3.92
N ASN A 364 27.13 -9.72 5.17
CA ASN A 364 26.17 -10.78 5.48
C ASN A 364 24.76 -10.46 5.00
N PHE A 365 24.42 -9.18 4.84
CA PHE A 365 23.14 -8.74 4.28
C PHE A 365 23.02 -9.07 2.79
N ILE A 366 24.09 -8.90 2.02
CA ILE A 366 24.08 -9.09 0.55
C ILE A 366 23.76 -10.54 0.20
N ASP A 367 24.24 -11.50 1.02
CA ASP A 367 23.94 -12.92 0.81
C ASP A 367 22.49 -13.30 1.15
N LYS A 368 21.76 -12.42 1.84
CA LYS A 368 20.34 -12.62 2.19
C LYS A 368 19.37 -12.15 1.13
N VAL A 369 19.82 -11.40 0.12
CA VAL A 369 18.96 -10.89 -0.97
C VAL A 369 19.26 -11.61 -2.28
N PRO A 370 18.28 -11.76 -3.19
CA PRO A 370 18.49 -12.42 -4.47
C PRO A 370 19.42 -11.59 -5.38
N THR A 371 20.07 -12.30 -6.32
CA THR A 371 20.86 -11.67 -7.37
C THR A 371 19.96 -11.21 -8.49
N LEU A 372 20.22 -10.05 -9.08
CA LEU A 372 19.52 -9.53 -10.25
C LEU A 372 20.21 -10.00 -11.55
N ASP A 373 19.41 -10.38 -12.54
CA ASP A 373 19.87 -10.70 -13.90
C ASP A 373 19.76 -9.51 -14.87
N GLY A 374 19.17 -8.39 -14.43
CA GLY A 374 18.95 -7.18 -15.23
C GLY A 374 18.13 -6.14 -14.49
N PHE A 375 17.53 -5.21 -15.26
CA PHE A 375 16.53 -4.28 -14.73
C PHE A 375 15.29 -5.03 -14.26
N GLY A 376 14.70 -4.57 -13.17
CA GLY A 376 13.51 -5.18 -12.57
C GLY A 376 13.78 -5.65 -11.15
N MET A 377 13.04 -6.64 -10.70
CA MET A 377 13.01 -7.09 -9.32
C MET A 377 13.12 -8.61 -9.21
N GLU A 378 13.96 -9.08 -8.31
CA GLU A 378 13.87 -10.43 -7.78
C GLU A 378 13.52 -10.42 -6.30
N ARG A 379 12.59 -11.29 -5.89
CA ARG A 379 12.17 -11.46 -4.51
C ARG A 379 11.95 -12.93 -4.18
N TYR A 380 12.26 -13.29 -2.93
CA TYR A 380 11.74 -14.51 -2.33
C TYR A 380 11.00 -14.18 -1.03
N GLN A 381 10.05 -15.04 -0.69
CA GLN A 381 9.36 -15.00 0.59
C GLN A 381 9.17 -16.41 1.14
N LYS A 382 9.35 -16.56 2.44
CA LYS A 382 9.13 -17.78 3.20
C LYS A 382 8.26 -17.46 4.39
N ARG A 383 7.28 -18.31 4.68
CA ARG A 383 6.37 -18.12 5.81
C ARG A 383 6.08 -19.45 6.46
N VAL A 384 5.97 -19.39 7.78
CA VAL A 384 5.43 -20.48 8.61
C VAL A 384 4.43 -19.84 9.56
N GLY A 385 3.22 -20.40 9.59
CA GLY A 385 2.16 -19.96 10.49
C GLY A 385 1.55 -21.13 11.22
N PHE A 386 1.27 -20.96 12.49
CA PHE A 386 0.61 -21.91 13.36
C PHE A 386 -0.55 -21.24 14.10
N ASN A 387 -1.72 -21.86 14.06
CA ASN A 387 -2.89 -21.51 14.86
C ASN A 387 -3.32 -22.76 15.61
N GLY A 388 -3.61 -22.65 16.88
CA GLY A 388 -4.12 -23.74 17.69
C GLY A 388 -5.20 -23.24 18.63
N ASP A 389 -6.30 -23.98 18.70
CA ASP A 389 -7.47 -23.69 19.53
C ASP A 389 -7.73 -24.85 20.49
N VAL A 390 -8.04 -24.54 21.72
CA VAL A 390 -8.38 -25.51 22.75
C VAL A 390 -9.56 -24.99 23.57
N GLU A 391 -10.67 -25.73 23.57
CA GLU A 391 -11.78 -25.48 24.46
C GLU A 391 -11.43 -25.89 25.88
N LEU A 392 -11.61 -24.97 26.79
CA LEU A 392 -11.37 -25.14 28.23
C LEU A 392 -12.71 -25.30 28.97
N PRO A 393 -12.70 -25.86 30.22
CA PRO A 393 -13.91 -25.94 31.03
C PRO A 393 -14.62 -24.61 31.20
N GLY A 394 -15.95 -24.58 31.07
CA GLY A 394 -16.78 -23.38 31.12
C GLY A 394 -16.86 -22.62 29.81
N ASP A 395 -16.72 -23.34 28.70
CA ASP A 395 -16.87 -22.85 27.31
C ASP A 395 -15.91 -21.69 26.99
N HIS A 396 -14.72 -21.74 27.56
CA HIS A 396 -13.64 -20.81 27.24
C HIS A 396 -12.81 -21.35 26.08
N LEU A 397 -12.41 -20.48 25.16
CA LEU A 397 -11.53 -20.84 24.07
C LEU A 397 -10.14 -20.26 24.28
N LEU A 398 -9.12 -21.12 24.40
CA LEU A 398 -7.71 -20.73 24.36
C LEU A 398 -7.21 -20.83 22.93
N THR A 399 -6.76 -19.71 22.37
CA THR A 399 -6.11 -19.65 21.07
C THR A 399 -4.63 -19.32 21.23
N VAL A 400 -3.77 -20.05 20.51
CA VAL A 400 -2.33 -19.78 20.41
C VAL A 400 -1.96 -19.62 18.94
N ILE A 401 -1.30 -18.51 18.63
CA ILE A 401 -0.87 -18.17 17.27
C ILE A 401 0.64 -17.98 17.27
N GLY A 402 1.33 -18.50 16.26
CA GLY A 402 2.75 -18.31 16.06
C GLY A 402 3.09 -18.07 14.60
N GLY A 403 3.99 -17.17 14.29
CA GLY A 403 4.38 -16.83 12.92
C GLY A 403 5.86 -16.59 12.77
N TRP A 404 6.40 -16.97 11.61
CA TRP A 404 7.72 -16.62 11.12
C TRP A 404 7.63 -16.22 9.64
N ASN A 405 8.22 -15.08 9.31
CA ASN A 405 8.30 -14.60 7.93
C ASN A 405 9.74 -14.22 7.61
N GLN A 406 10.16 -14.47 6.38
CA GLN A 406 11.44 -14.03 5.84
C GLN A 406 11.25 -13.58 4.39
N SER A 407 11.73 -12.40 4.06
CA SER A 407 11.68 -11.85 2.70
C SER A 407 13.00 -11.19 2.34
N GLY A 408 13.53 -11.55 1.16
CA GLY A 408 14.64 -10.84 0.53
C GLY A 408 14.20 -10.33 -0.83
N VAL A 409 14.43 -9.05 -1.09
CA VAL A 409 14.14 -8.42 -2.38
C VAL A 409 15.33 -7.59 -2.83
N ASN A 410 15.58 -7.63 -4.11
CA ASN A 410 16.55 -6.76 -4.76
C ASN A 410 15.94 -6.22 -6.04
N PHE A 411 16.15 -4.95 -6.36
CA PHE A 411 15.70 -4.41 -7.62
C PHE A 411 16.64 -3.35 -8.17
N LEU A 412 16.75 -3.33 -9.49
CA LEU A 412 17.47 -2.34 -10.28
C LEU A 412 16.46 -1.56 -11.11
N ARG A 413 16.51 -0.25 -11.03
CA ARG A 413 15.66 0.64 -11.83
C ARG A 413 16.47 1.74 -12.49
N ASP A 414 15.99 2.16 -13.64
CA ASP A 414 16.28 3.44 -14.22
C ASP A 414 15.58 4.52 -13.39
N TYR A 415 16.38 5.34 -12.70
CA TYR A 415 15.84 6.34 -11.77
C TYR A 415 15.52 7.66 -12.46
N ASP A 416 16.23 8.01 -13.55
CA ASP A 416 16.00 9.24 -14.30
C ASP A 416 14.87 9.14 -15.32
N ARG A 417 14.49 7.93 -15.74
CA ARG A 417 13.38 7.63 -16.65
C ARG A 417 13.53 8.25 -18.03
N LEU A 418 14.73 8.36 -18.52
CA LEU A 418 15.07 9.04 -19.76
C LEU A 418 15.88 8.14 -20.68
N ASP A 419 16.01 8.55 -21.97
CA ASP A 419 16.79 7.83 -23.00
C ASP A 419 18.30 7.86 -22.77
N ALA A 420 18.78 8.50 -21.76
CA ALA A 420 20.20 8.65 -21.47
C ALA A 420 20.55 7.85 -20.23
N SER A 421 21.64 7.09 -20.30
CA SER A 421 22.23 6.43 -19.12
C SER A 421 22.63 7.47 -18.07
N GLY A 422 21.64 7.96 -17.36
CA GLY A 422 21.82 9.02 -16.38
C GLY A 422 21.94 8.45 -14.97
N TRP A 423 20.85 8.11 -14.32
CA TRP A 423 20.82 7.71 -12.93
C TRP A 423 20.13 6.38 -12.70
N TYR A 424 20.84 5.41 -12.11
CA TYR A 424 20.34 4.11 -11.70
C TYR A 424 20.26 3.99 -10.19
N SER A 425 19.32 3.17 -9.71
CA SER A 425 19.20 2.84 -8.30
C SER A 425 19.06 1.33 -8.11
N VAL A 426 19.87 0.78 -7.21
CA VAL A 426 19.75 -0.58 -6.68
C VAL A 426 19.34 -0.47 -5.23
N ASP A 427 18.24 -1.11 -4.86
CA ASP A 427 17.68 -0.99 -3.51
C ASP A 427 17.39 -2.38 -2.91
N PRO A 428 18.40 -3.11 -2.42
CA PRO A 428 18.20 -4.39 -1.75
C PRO A 428 17.55 -4.19 -0.37
N LYS A 429 16.61 -5.10 -0.04
CA LYS A 429 15.93 -5.12 1.26
C LYS A 429 15.83 -6.55 1.78
N TYR A 430 15.99 -6.72 3.06
CA TYR A 430 15.79 -7.97 3.78
C TYR A 430 14.95 -7.72 5.01
N GLY A 431 13.99 -8.58 5.25
CA GLY A 431 13.15 -8.55 6.45
C GLY A 431 12.94 -9.96 6.99
N GLU A 432 12.98 -10.08 8.31
CA GLU A 432 12.64 -11.29 9.04
C GLU A 432 11.87 -10.92 10.29
N ASP A 433 10.80 -11.65 10.59
CA ASP A 433 10.01 -11.42 11.79
C ASP A 433 9.51 -12.71 12.43
N TYR A 434 9.26 -12.61 13.73
CA TYR A 434 8.63 -13.62 14.56
C TYR A 434 7.45 -12.99 15.29
N SER A 435 6.33 -13.68 15.32
CA SER A 435 5.13 -13.26 16.05
C SER A 435 4.59 -14.38 16.92
N PHE A 436 4.06 -13.99 18.08
CA PHE A 436 3.40 -14.90 19.00
C PHE A 436 2.20 -14.20 19.65
N GLU A 437 1.11 -14.92 19.77
CA GLU A 437 -0.09 -14.50 20.51
C GLU A 437 -0.65 -15.67 21.29
N ALA A 438 -1.12 -15.39 22.50
CA ALA A 438 -1.97 -16.29 23.26
C ALA A 438 -3.13 -15.49 23.83
N ARG A 439 -4.37 -15.98 23.63
CA ARG A 439 -5.58 -15.33 24.12
C ARG A 439 -6.59 -16.33 24.64
N ILE A 440 -7.40 -15.85 25.56
CA ILE A 440 -8.55 -16.58 26.09
C ILE A 440 -9.82 -15.77 25.84
N ASN A 441 -10.82 -16.42 25.26
CA ASN A 441 -12.15 -15.89 25.03
C ASN A 441 -13.14 -16.58 25.99
N SER A 442 -14.04 -15.81 26.61
CA SER A 442 -15.19 -16.39 27.31
C SER A 442 -16.22 -16.92 26.33
N SER A 443 -17.19 -17.75 26.81
CA SER A 443 -18.37 -18.11 26.04
C SER A 443 -19.11 -16.90 25.48
N ASP A 444 -19.68 -17.02 24.27
CA ASP A 444 -20.44 -15.98 23.61
C ASP A 444 -21.90 -15.87 24.11
N ASP A 445 -22.42 -16.90 24.75
CA ASP A 445 -23.79 -16.97 25.25
C ASP A 445 -24.05 -16.17 26.53
N GLN A 446 -22.99 -15.59 27.12
CA GLN A 446 -23.09 -14.89 28.37
C GLN A 446 -23.35 -13.39 28.16
N ARG A 447 -24.20 -12.79 29.03
CA ARG A 447 -24.44 -11.36 29.05
C ARG A 447 -23.16 -10.53 29.29
N PHE A 448 -22.18 -11.10 29.94
CA PHE A 448 -20.86 -10.54 30.15
C PHE A 448 -19.83 -11.42 29.48
N ARG A 449 -19.15 -10.88 28.50
CA ARG A 449 -18.15 -11.57 27.70
C ARG A 449 -16.81 -10.86 27.79
N TYR A 450 -15.72 -11.60 27.71
CA TYR A 450 -14.39 -11.00 27.73
C TYR A 450 -13.43 -11.73 26.80
N ILE A 451 -12.40 -10.99 26.40
CA ILE A 451 -11.20 -11.50 25.75
C ILE A 451 -10.01 -10.94 26.52
N ALA A 452 -8.98 -11.75 26.75
CA ALA A 452 -7.71 -11.32 27.29
C ALA A 452 -6.57 -12.00 26.55
N GLY A 453 -5.56 -11.25 26.16
CA GLY A 453 -4.46 -11.79 25.37
C GLY A 453 -3.13 -11.08 25.62
N VAL A 454 -2.06 -11.79 25.22
CA VAL A 454 -0.69 -11.30 25.22
C VAL A 454 -0.08 -11.51 23.85
N THR A 455 0.73 -10.57 23.38
CA THR A 455 1.43 -10.67 22.10
C THR A 455 2.89 -10.33 22.27
N TYR A 456 3.73 -10.98 21.47
CA TYR A 456 5.13 -10.65 21.26
C TYR A 456 5.45 -10.61 19.77
N TYR A 457 6.23 -9.62 19.36
CA TYR A 457 6.68 -9.46 18.00
C TYR A 457 8.14 -9.00 17.98
N ASP A 458 8.94 -9.63 17.12
CA ASP A 458 10.35 -9.30 16.91
C ASP A 458 10.60 -9.21 15.41
N GLN A 459 11.19 -8.11 14.96
CA GLN A 459 11.49 -7.86 13.55
C GLN A 459 12.89 -7.32 13.37
N THR A 460 13.60 -7.86 12.40
CA THR A 460 14.79 -7.27 11.80
C THR A 460 14.49 -6.87 10.37
N PHE A 461 14.77 -5.63 10.02
CA PHE A 461 14.64 -5.10 8.67
C PHE A 461 15.91 -4.37 8.27
N ILE A 462 16.52 -4.76 7.15
CA ILE A 462 17.74 -4.16 6.63
C ILE A 462 17.47 -3.69 5.20
N THR A 463 17.83 -2.45 4.92
CA THR A 463 17.80 -1.89 3.58
C THR A 463 19.14 -1.25 3.26
N SER A 464 19.53 -1.34 2.01
CA SER A 464 20.65 -0.59 1.46
C SER A 464 20.19 0.02 0.15
N GLY A 465 20.67 1.20 -0.16
CA GLY A 465 20.39 1.86 -1.43
C GLY A 465 21.70 2.35 -2.03
N ALA A 466 21.96 2.04 -3.28
CA ALA A 466 23.04 2.61 -4.04
C ALA A 466 22.48 3.19 -5.33
N GLY A 467 22.81 4.43 -5.62
CA GLY A 467 22.40 5.09 -6.85
C GLY A 467 23.43 6.10 -7.30
N GLY A 468 23.44 6.40 -8.57
CA GLY A 468 24.35 7.43 -9.10
C GLY A 468 24.29 7.59 -10.59
N LEU A 469 24.88 8.67 -11.06
CA LEU A 469 25.10 8.97 -12.47
C LEU A 469 26.14 8.02 -13.06
N LEU A 470 25.71 7.22 -14.04
CA LEU A 470 26.61 6.42 -14.89
C LEU A 470 26.57 6.98 -16.31
N ALA A 471 27.00 8.22 -16.50
CA ALA A 471 27.25 8.66 -17.85
C ALA A 471 28.37 7.79 -18.43
N ALA A 472 28.12 7.09 -19.55
CA ALA A 472 29.09 6.24 -20.23
C ALA A 472 30.41 7.00 -20.57
N ASN A 473 30.37 8.30 -20.64
CA ASN A 473 31.52 9.18 -20.80
C ASN A 473 32.29 9.43 -19.48
N CYS A 474 31.69 9.17 -18.32
CA CYS A 474 32.36 9.40 -17.04
C CYS A 474 33.26 8.23 -16.67
N THR A 475 32.95 6.99 -17.07
CA THR A 475 33.84 5.84 -16.82
C THR A 475 35.15 5.97 -17.59
N ALA A 476 35.13 6.38 -18.84
CA ALA A 476 36.36 6.62 -19.62
C ALA A 476 37.12 7.87 -19.12
N SER A 477 36.42 8.89 -18.66
CA SER A 477 37.01 10.13 -18.13
C SER A 477 37.51 9.99 -16.69
N LEU A 478 36.86 9.16 -15.88
CA LEU A 478 37.33 8.75 -14.54
C LEU A 478 38.62 7.96 -14.61
N LEU A 479 38.75 7.03 -15.56
CA LEU A 479 39.98 6.27 -15.83
C LEU A 479 41.12 7.17 -16.34
N ALA A 480 40.80 8.27 -17.00
CA ALA A 480 41.77 9.28 -17.49
C ALA A 480 42.04 10.42 -16.48
N GLY A 481 41.48 10.37 -15.28
CA GLY A 481 41.59 11.43 -14.27
C GLY A 481 40.82 12.71 -14.63
N GLY A 482 39.82 12.64 -15.53
CA GLY A 482 39.20 13.78 -16.14
C GLY A 482 37.72 14.05 -15.78
N CYS A 483 37.12 13.32 -14.89
CA CYS A 483 35.87 13.76 -14.24
C CYS A 483 36.27 14.83 -13.23
N ALA A 484 36.04 16.06 -13.57
CA ALA A 484 36.29 17.17 -12.66
C ALA A 484 35.47 16.94 -11.36
N THR A 485 36.07 17.22 -10.24
CA THR A 485 35.49 17.19 -8.89
C THR A 485 34.32 18.16 -8.70
N SER A 486 33.85 18.80 -9.77
CA SER A 486 32.74 19.75 -9.83
C SER A 486 31.73 19.43 -10.97
N GLY A 487 31.79 18.25 -11.54
CA GLY A 487 30.85 17.78 -12.59
C GLY A 487 29.99 16.63 -12.15
N PRO A 488 28.94 16.24 -12.94
CA PRO A 488 27.96 15.22 -12.59
C PRO A 488 28.59 13.84 -12.45
N GLY A 489 28.85 13.43 -11.26
CA GLY A 489 29.46 12.15 -10.89
C GLY A 489 29.36 11.91 -9.39
N VAL A 490 28.27 12.34 -8.78
CA VAL A 490 28.04 12.12 -7.35
C VAL A 490 27.46 10.73 -7.16
N PHE A 491 28.32 9.78 -6.76
CA PHE A 491 27.85 8.52 -6.22
C PHE A 491 27.36 8.76 -4.79
N THR A 492 26.09 8.50 -4.53
CA THR A 492 25.67 8.35 -3.15
C THR A 492 26.27 7.05 -2.62
N LEU A 493 27.02 7.12 -1.54
CA LEU A 493 27.49 5.93 -0.85
C LEU A 493 26.29 5.08 -0.44
N PRO A 494 26.36 3.75 -0.57
CA PRO A 494 25.31 2.87 -0.09
C PRO A 494 25.21 3.08 1.42
N ALA A 495 24.09 3.64 1.85
CA ALA A 495 23.74 3.70 3.25
C ALA A 495 22.99 2.43 3.61
N THR A 496 23.62 1.55 4.38
CA THR A 496 22.92 0.42 4.99
C THR A 496 22.23 0.91 6.25
N SER A 497 20.92 0.75 6.30
CA SER A 497 20.11 1.03 7.47
C SER A 497 19.51 -0.26 7.97
N GLY A 498 19.76 -0.57 9.24
CA GLY A 498 19.10 -1.65 9.98
C GLY A 498 18.03 -1.07 10.89
N ASN A 499 16.88 -1.70 10.92
CA ASN A 499 15.79 -1.37 11.84
C ASN A 499 15.36 -2.64 12.56
N GLU A 500 15.41 -2.62 13.88
CA GLU A 500 14.90 -3.69 14.72
C GLU A 500 13.70 -3.17 15.50
N ALA A 501 12.70 -4.03 15.68
CA ALA A 501 11.54 -3.73 16.48
C ALA A 501 11.19 -4.89 17.40
N GLN A 502 11.14 -4.66 18.68
CA GLN A 502 10.68 -5.61 19.68
C GLN A 502 9.45 -5.04 20.36
N VAL A 503 8.32 -5.71 20.17
CA VAL A 503 7.03 -5.24 20.71
C VAL A 503 6.40 -6.32 21.55
N TRP A 504 6.09 -5.99 22.79
CA TRP A 504 5.21 -6.82 23.60
C TRP A 504 3.95 -6.06 24.00
N ALA A 505 2.86 -6.76 24.15
CA ALA A 505 1.63 -6.12 24.58
C ALA A 505 0.72 -7.07 25.35
N VAL A 506 -0.12 -6.46 26.17
CA VAL A 506 -1.28 -7.10 26.79
C VAL A 506 -2.53 -6.36 26.32
N TYR A 507 -3.59 -7.09 26.03
CA TYR A 507 -4.84 -6.49 25.58
C TYR A 507 -6.05 -7.24 26.15
N GLY A 508 -7.19 -6.57 26.13
CA GLY A 508 -8.44 -7.18 26.52
C GLY A 508 -9.65 -6.42 26.00
N SER A 509 -10.76 -7.12 25.99
CA SER A 509 -12.09 -6.61 25.69
C SER A 509 -13.07 -7.07 26.75
N LEU A 510 -14.00 -6.20 27.09
CA LEU A 510 -15.16 -6.48 27.94
C LEU A 510 -16.41 -6.09 27.19
N SER A 511 -17.30 -7.02 26.94
CA SER A 511 -18.59 -6.81 26.32
C SER A 511 -19.71 -7.05 27.33
N TYR A 512 -20.65 -6.12 27.43
CA TYR A 512 -21.77 -6.21 28.35
C TYR A 512 -23.09 -5.83 27.69
N ASP A 513 -24.04 -6.74 27.69
CA ASP A 513 -25.39 -6.48 27.21
C ASP A 513 -26.19 -5.73 28.28
N ILE A 514 -26.31 -4.40 28.10
CA ILE A 514 -27.07 -3.52 29.01
C ILE A 514 -28.53 -3.91 28.97
N THR A 515 -29.07 -4.14 27.76
CA THR A 515 -30.37 -4.76 27.49
C THR A 515 -30.15 -5.86 26.45
N ASP A 516 -31.17 -6.56 26.04
CA ASP A 516 -31.12 -7.55 24.96
C ASP A 516 -30.83 -6.89 23.59
N GLU A 517 -31.03 -5.57 23.48
CA GLU A 517 -30.86 -4.79 22.26
C GLU A 517 -29.62 -3.88 22.33
N LEU A 518 -29.07 -3.59 23.50
CA LEU A 518 -28.01 -2.59 23.70
C LEU A 518 -26.78 -3.21 24.35
N THR A 519 -25.68 -3.23 23.59
CA THR A 519 -24.39 -3.78 24.03
C THR A 519 -23.33 -2.67 24.11
N LEU A 520 -22.54 -2.71 25.18
CA LEU A 520 -21.36 -1.87 25.36
C LEU A 520 -20.10 -2.74 25.31
N ASP A 521 -19.19 -2.42 24.39
CA ASP A 521 -17.87 -3.00 24.32
C ASP A 521 -16.81 -1.99 24.73
N VAL A 522 -15.87 -2.41 25.59
CA VAL A 522 -14.72 -1.62 26.02
C VAL A 522 -13.47 -2.46 25.80
N GLU A 523 -12.58 -1.95 24.99
CA GLU A 523 -11.36 -2.63 24.59
C GLU A 523 -10.15 -1.75 24.88
N ALA A 524 -9.06 -2.35 25.26
CA ALA A 524 -7.81 -1.64 25.48
C ALA A 524 -6.61 -2.56 25.23
N ARG A 525 -5.54 -1.97 24.73
CA ARG A 525 -4.22 -2.59 24.60
C ARG A 525 -3.18 -1.68 25.22
N TYR A 526 -2.31 -2.23 26.03
CA TYR A 526 -1.04 -1.62 26.42
C TYR A 526 0.07 -2.27 25.63
N SER A 527 0.90 -1.48 24.98
CA SER A 527 2.06 -1.95 24.22
C SER A 527 3.33 -1.20 24.61
N GLU A 528 4.44 -1.91 24.57
CA GLU A 528 5.78 -1.36 24.64
C GLU A 528 6.53 -1.77 23.36
N ASP A 529 6.91 -0.78 22.54
CA ASP A 529 7.55 -0.93 21.24
C ASP A 529 8.96 -0.35 21.32
N LYS A 530 9.97 -1.21 21.42
CA LYS A 530 11.37 -0.83 21.38
C LYS A 530 11.87 -0.86 19.95
N ARG A 531 12.41 0.27 19.50
CA ARG A 531 12.99 0.45 18.17
C ARG A 531 14.48 0.69 18.28
N THR A 532 15.22 -0.01 17.44
CA THR A 532 16.66 0.20 17.26
C THR A 532 16.90 0.48 15.78
N VAL A 533 17.46 1.65 15.48
CA VAL A 533 17.84 2.03 14.12
C VAL A 533 19.34 2.17 14.04
N THR A 534 19.94 1.40 13.14
CA THR A 534 21.36 1.52 12.80
C THR A 534 21.46 2.16 11.42
N ALA A 535 22.01 3.34 11.33
CA ALA A 535 22.19 4.04 10.07
C ALA A 535 23.60 4.65 10.03
N SER A 536 24.37 4.35 8.97
CA SER A 536 25.72 4.92 8.76
C SER A 536 26.66 4.82 9.98
N GLY A 537 26.52 3.74 10.79
CA GLY A 537 27.35 3.53 12.00
C GLY A 537 26.78 4.15 13.28
N PHE A 538 25.62 4.83 13.22
CA PHE A 538 24.91 5.35 14.39
C PHE A 538 23.88 4.35 14.86
N LEU A 539 23.73 4.24 16.17
CA LEU A 539 22.71 3.46 16.83
C LEU A 539 21.77 4.42 17.56
N LEU A 540 20.50 4.38 17.19
CA LEU A 540 19.43 5.11 17.86
C LEU A 540 18.45 4.11 18.48
N GLU A 541 18.17 4.24 19.76
CA GLU A 541 17.16 3.43 20.45
C GLU A 541 16.06 4.32 20.99
N GLU A 542 14.81 3.95 20.70
CA GLU A 542 13.62 4.60 21.24
C GLU A 542 12.63 3.57 21.73
N THR A 543 11.88 3.89 22.78
CA THR A 543 10.85 3.02 23.32
C THR A 543 9.55 3.77 23.48
N TYR A 544 8.53 3.31 22.76
CA TYR A 544 7.18 3.87 22.78
C TYR A 544 6.28 3.03 23.69
N LYS A 545 5.62 3.69 24.65
CA LYS A 545 4.69 3.05 25.60
C LYS A 545 3.33 3.69 25.46
N GLU A 546 2.37 2.92 24.99
CA GLU A 546 1.08 3.47 24.58
C GLU A 546 -0.09 2.61 25.05
N ILE A 547 -1.21 3.29 25.30
CA ILE A 547 -2.51 2.64 25.51
C ILE A 547 -3.43 3.02 24.37
N THR A 548 -4.01 2.01 23.72
CA THR A 548 -4.96 2.19 22.63
C THR A 548 -6.34 1.69 23.02
N PRO A 549 -7.25 2.59 23.44
CA PRO A 549 -8.61 2.25 23.78
C PRO A 549 -9.51 2.19 22.55
N ARG A 550 -10.56 1.38 22.62
CA ARG A 550 -11.74 1.41 21.76
C ARG A 550 -12.99 1.22 22.60
N VAL A 551 -14.02 2.00 22.34
CA VAL A 551 -15.33 1.89 22.99
C VAL A 551 -16.39 1.85 21.90
N ILE A 552 -17.27 0.87 21.93
CA ILE A 552 -18.36 0.71 20.98
C ILE A 552 -19.67 0.60 21.76
N LEU A 553 -20.66 1.34 21.34
CA LEU A 553 -22.04 1.20 21.76
C LEU A 553 -22.86 0.72 20.58
N SER A 554 -23.44 -0.47 20.70
CA SER A 554 -24.19 -1.16 19.65
C SER A 554 -25.65 -1.23 20.05
N TYR A 555 -26.58 -0.86 19.16
CA TYR A 555 -27.99 -0.96 19.36
C TYR A 555 -28.65 -1.77 18.26
N GLN A 556 -29.18 -2.92 18.63
CA GLN A 556 -29.82 -3.90 17.74
C GLN A 556 -31.33 -4.03 18.07
N PRO A 557 -32.18 -3.14 17.58
CA PRO A 557 -33.64 -3.19 17.83
C PRO A 557 -34.34 -4.40 17.21
N SER A 558 -33.68 -5.08 16.29
CA SER A 558 -34.10 -6.31 15.66
C SER A 558 -32.89 -7.07 15.10
N ASP A 559 -33.04 -8.34 14.78
CA ASP A 559 -32.02 -9.19 14.14
C ASP A 559 -31.53 -8.59 12.79
N ASP A 560 -32.37 -7.82 12.13
CA ASP A 560 -32.09 -7.19 10.83
C ASP A 560 -31.40 -5.82 10.92
N THR A 561 -31.29 -5.21 12.10
CA THR A 561 -30.84 -3.81 12.25
C THR A 561 -29.76 -3.68 13.29
N ASN A 562 -28.61 -3.15 12.90
CA ASN A 562 -27.53 -2.79 13.81
C ASN A 562 -27.11 -1.32 13.61
N LEU A 563 -27.23 -0.53 14.68
CA LEU A 563 -26.75 0.84 14.76
C LEU A 563 -25.60 0.89 15.77
N TYR A 564 -24.49 1.52 15.43
CA TYR A 564 -23.39 1.63 16.37
C TYR A 564 -22.72 3.00 16.36
N ALA A 565 -22.13 3.32 17.51
CA ALA A 565 -21.22 4.46 17.67
C ALA A 565 -19.90 3.96 18.26
N GLN A 566 -18.79 4.38 17.65
CA GLN A 566 -17.47 3.94 18.03
C GLN A 566 -16.54 5.13 18.27
N PHE A 567 -15.73 4.99 19.32
CA PHE A 567 -14.53 5.79 19.56
C PHE A 567 -13.33 4.85 19.57
N SER A 568 -12.26 5.19 18.84
CA SER A 568 -11.02 4.39 18.87
C SER A 568 -9.78 5.27 18.69
N LYS A 569 -8.65 4.80 19.26
CA LYS A 569 -7.34 5.41 19.11
C LYS A 569 -6.39 4.44 18.44
N GLY A 570 -5.80 4.85 17.30
CA GLY A 570 -4.69 4.17 16.62
C GLY A 570 -3.38 4.86 16.94
N ILE A 571 -2.30 4.09 16.91
CA ILE A 571 -0.94 4.62 17.08
C ILE A 571 0.03 4.03 16.06
N LEU A 572 1.00 4.85 15.65
CA LEU A 572 2.23 4.41 14.99
C LEU A 572 3.42 5.05 15.70
N PRO A 573 4.53 4.33 15.87
CA PRO A 573 5.76 4.93 16.38
C PRO A 573 6.21 6.11 15.53
N GLY A 574 6.98 7.01 16.10
CA GLY A 574 7.64 8.08 15.37
C GLY A 574 8.67 7.54 14.38
N VAL A 575 9.05 8.39 13.45
CA VAL A 575 10.11 8.10 12.46
C VAL A 575 11.43 8.68 12.95
N THR A 576 12.47 7.87 12.95
CA THR A 576 13.80 8.30 13.39
C THR A 576 14.49 9.19 12.36
N ASN A 577 15.17 10.22 12.85
CA ASN A 577 16.00 11.15 12.11
C ASN A 577 17.47 10.76 12.25
N GLY A 578 17.91 9.72 11.55
CA GLY A 578 19.29 9.23 11.63
C GLY A 578 20.35 10.29 11.33
N LEU A 579 20.01 11.26 10.48
CA LEU A 579 20.91 12.38 10.14
C LEU A 579 21.01 13.44 11.24
N VAL A 580 20.04 13.56 12.14
CA VAL A 580 20.12 14.47 13.30
C VAL A 580 21.21 14.00 14.28
N ALA A 581 21.52 12.72 14.30
CA ALA A 581 22.64 12.21 15.09
C ALA A 581 24.00 12.83 14.72
N THR A 582 24.16 13.35 13.49
CA THR A 582 25.33 14.08 13.05
C THR A 582 25.46 15.44 13.72
N CYS A 583 24.38 15.96 14.30
CA CYS A 583 24.30 17.20 15.03
C CYS A 583 24.32 17.00 16.58
N SER A 584 24.56 15.78 17.06
CA SER A 584 24.68 15.52 18.50
C SER A 584 25.97 16.17 19.06
N PRO A 585 25.91 16.79 20.26
CA PRO A 585 27.07 17.40 20.87
C PRO A 585 28.16 16.42 21.32
N ASP A 586 27.94 15.12 21.24
CA ASP A 586 28.94 14.12 21.52
C ASP A 586 30.00 14.09 20.42
N GLU A 587 31.13 14.71 20.70
CA GLU A 587 32.25 15.02 19.80
C GLU A 587 32.87 13.82 19.02
N PHE A 588 32.42 12.63 19.22
CA PHE A 588 33.15 11.44 18.74
C PHE A 588 32.91 11.08 17.26
N LEU A 589 31.87 11.57 16.63
CA LEU A 589 31.41 11.10 15.31
C LEU A 589 31.53 12.15 14.19
N VAL A 590 31.53 13.41 14.53
CA VAL A 590 31.62 14.50 13.55
C VAL A 590 32.91 14.44 12.69
N PRO A 591 34.12 14.13 13.23
CA PRO A 591 35.31 14.06 12.42
C PRO A 591 35.30 12.93 11.37
N TYR A 592 34.61 11.83 11.62
CA TYR A 592 34.65 10.67 10.76
C TYR A 592 33.75 10.84 9.51
N ILE A 593 32.55 11.37 9.71
CA ILE A 593 31.64 11.67 8.58
C ILE A 593 32.18 12.82 7.75
N SER A 594 32.80 13.81 8.38
CA SER A 594 33.44 14.91 7.69
C SER A 594 34.57 14.48 6.76
N GLN A 595 35.33 13.47 7.16
CA GLN A 595 36.40 12.91 6.33
C GLN A 595 35.92 12.14 5.12
N ILE A 596 34.78 11.45 5.24
CA ILE A 596 34.22 10.58 4.16
C ILE A 596 33.34 11.38 3.20
N THR A 597 32.53 12.30 3.72
CA THR A 597 31.51 13.01 2.93
C THR A 597 31.93 14.47 2.62
N GLY A 598 32.97 14.96 3.24
CA GLY A 598 33.26 16.40 3.23
C GLY A 598 32.20 17.23 3.98
N LEU A 599 31.27 16.58 4.66
CA LEU A 599 30.17 17.20 5.40
C LEU A 599 30.52 17.21 6.90
N ALA A 600 31.28 18.17 7.34
CA ALA A 600 31.39 18.48 8.76
C ALA A 600 30.19 19.32 9.15
N SER A 601 29.26 18.79 9.91
CA SER A 601 28.25 19.62 10.56
C SER A 601 28.89 20.33 11.74
N THR A 602 29.16 21.61 11.59
CA THR A 602 29.59 22.48 12.70
C THR A 602 28.39 22.77 13.61
N ALA A 603 28.64 23.20 14.85
CA ALA A 603 27.55 23.65 15.71
C ALA A 603 26.72 24.80 15.09
N SER A 604 27.34 25.62 14.24
CA SER A 604 26.66 26.66 13.46
C SER A 604 25.71 26.08 12.41
N GLU A 605 26.14 25.05 11.68
CA GLU A 605 25.31 24.36 10.68
C GLU A 605 24.14 23.67 11.33
N CYS A 606 24.34 22.99 12.44
CA CYS A 606 23.24 22.36 13.20
C CYS A 606 22.24 23.39 13.74
N ALA A 607 22.70 24.56 14.19
CA ALA A 607 21.84 25.68 14.56
C ALA A 607 21.02 26.21 13.37
N GLN A 608 21.64 26.28 12.17
CA GLN A 608 20.96 26.65 10.94
C GLN A 608 19.89 25.59 10.56
N PHE A 609 20.18 24.30 10.70
CA PHE A 609 19.18 23.25 10.48
C PHE A 609 17.99 23.37 11.45
N ALA A 610 18.29 23.52 12.74
CA ALA A 610 17.25 23.69 13.76
C ALA A 610 16.34 24.88 13.45
N SER A 611 16.91 26.01 13.02
CA SER A 611 16.13 27.20 12.70
C SER A 611 15.15 27.03 11.53
N GLN A 612 15.30 25.99 10.73
CA GLN A 612 14.45 25.70 9.56
C GLN A 612 13.37 24.66 9.88
N THR A 613 13.41 24.04 11.06
CA THR A 613 12.39 23.09 11.49
C THR A 613 11.24 23.79 12.20
N PRO A 614 10.01 23.25 12.14
CA PRO A 614 8.92 23.69 13.01
C PRO A 614 9.36 23.63 14.48
N GLY A 615 9.17 24.72 15.21
CA GLY A 615 9.58 24.82 16.62
C GLY A 615 11.07 25.09 16.88
N GLY A 616 11.94 25.08 15.87
CA GLY A 616 13.35 25.42 16.01
C GLY A 616 14.21 24.33 16.67
N GLU A 617 13.72 23.10 16.75
CA GLU A 617 14.41 21.95 17.34
C GLU A 617 14.66 20.83 16.32
N LEU A 618 15.82 20.17 16.43
CA LEU A 618 16.13 18.95 15.71
C LEU A 618 15.82 17.76 16.61
N LEU A 619 14.79 17.01 16.28
CA LEU A 619 14.40 15.82 17.02
C LEU A 619 15.08 14.58 16.44
N SER A 620 15.64 13.72 17.30
CA SER A 620 16.21 12.41 16.92
C SER A 620 15.14 11.47 16.35
N SER A 621 13.90 11.64 16.78
CA SER A 621 12.72 10.98 16.21
C SER A 621 11.51 11.90 16.28
N THR A 622 10.57 11.73 15.35
CA THR A 622 9.26 12.40 15.44
C THR A 622 8.45 11.77 16.59
N PRO A 623 7.52 12.51 17.21
CA PRO A 623 6.64 11.93 18.22
C PRO A 623 5.78 10.78 17.66
N THR A 624 5.23 9.94 18.57
CA THR A 624 4.23 8.93 18.21
C THR A 624 3.08 9.53 17.44
N GLN A 625 2.77 8.97 16.30
CA GLN A 625 1.59 9.35 15.51
C GLN A 625 0.33 8.83 16.22
N THR A 626 -0.71 9.63 16.26
CA THR A 626 -1.97 9.26 16.88
C THR A 626 -3.13 9.54 15.95
N LEU A 627 -4.00 8.56 15.73
CA LEU A 627 -5.26 8.70 15.00
C LEU A 627 -6.41 8.51 15.98
N THR A 628 -7.09 9.60 16.32
CA THR A 628 -8.32 9.57 17.09
C THR A 628 -9.50 9.46 16.14
N SER A 629 -10.35 8.47 16.33
CA SER A 629 -11.45 8.14 15.44
C SER A 629 -12.77 8.18 16.14
N TYR A 630 -13.75 8.81 15.52
CA TYR A 630 -15.17 8.78 15.86
C TYR A 630 -15.95 8.26 14.67
N GLU A 631 -16.79 7.25 14.88
CA GLU A 631 -17.53 6.60 13.80
C GLU A 631 -18.98 6.33 14.23
N LEU A 632 -19.90 6.53 13.31
CA LEU A 632 -21.30 6.12 13.40
C LEU A 632 -21.60 5.17 12.26
N GLY A 633 -22.21 4.02 12.54
CA GLY A 633 -22.59 3.07 11.52
C GLY A 633 -24.02 2.60 11.61
N TRP A 634 -24.52 2.18 10.48
CA TRP A 634 -25.83 1.59 10.32
C TRP A 634 -25.76 0.41 9.35
N LYS A 635 -26.21 -0.75 9.82
CA LYS A 635 -26.32 -1.97 9.02
C LYS A 635 -27.75 -2.45 9.05
N GLN A 636 -28.27 -2.86 7.90
CA GLN A 636 -29.66 -3.25 7.75
C GLN A 636 -29.81 -4.40 6.75
N VAL A 637 -30.51 -5.45 7.17
CA VAL A 637 -31.03 -6.47 6.28
C VAL A 637 -32.45 -6.07 5.89
N LEU A 638 -32.77 -6.14 4.63
CA LEU A 638 -34.06 -5.70 4.06
C LEU A 638 -34.68 -6.78 3.19
N MET A 639 -36.00 -6.72 2.99
CA MET A 639 -36.71 -7.57 2.05
C MET A 639 -36.51 -9.08 2.35
N GLU A 640 -36.54 -9.46 3.61
CA GLU A 640 -36.35 -10.87 4.04
C GLU A 640 -35.03 -11.48 3.58
N GLY A 641 -33.91 -10.73 3.73
CA GLY A 641 -32.56 -11.17 3.35
C GLY A 641 -32.17 -10.92 1.90
N ARG A 642 -33.07 -10.38 1.06
CA ARG A 642 -32.75 -10.07 -0.35
C ARG A 642 -31.90 -8.85 -0.55
N ALA A 643 -31.85 -7.93 0.40
CA ALA A 643 -31.00 -6.75 0.32
C ALA A 643 -30.24 -6.55 1.63
N ARG A 644 -28.99 -6.16 1.50
CA ARG A 644 -28.11 -5.74 2.60
C ARG A 644 -27.67 -4.30 2.35
N PHE A 645 -27.67 -3.52 3.41
CA PHE A 645 -27.22 -2.14 3.40
C PHE A 645 -26.28 -1.90 4.58
N SER A 646 -25.17 -1.26 4.34
CA SER A 646 -24.23 -0.80 5.36
C SER A 646 -23.79 0.63 5.03
N ALA A 647 -23.84 1.50 6.02
CA ALA A 647 -23.33 2.86 5.91
C ALA A 647 -22.51 3.23 7.14
N SER A 648 -21.42 3.94 6.95
CA SER A 648 -20.60 4.48 8.03
C SER A 648 -20.21 5.93 7.73
N ALA A 649 -20.29 6.78 8.76
CA ALA A 649 -19.77 8.13 8.75
C ALA A 649 -18.66 8.23 9.79
N TYR A 650 -17.52 8.81 9.42
CA TYR A 650 -16.35 8.88 10.28
C TYR A 650 -15.73 10.27 10.29
N TYR A 651 -15.06 10.57 11.42
CA TYR A 651 -14.21 11.73 11.62
C TYR A 651 -12.94 11.33 12.34
N TYR A 652 -11.78 11.70 11.78
CA TYR A 652 -10.45 11.36 12.30
C TYR A 652 -9.64 12.63 12.55
N GLU A 653 -8.93 12.63 13.68
CA GLU A 653 -7.87 13.57 13.99
C GLU A 653 -6.54 12.81 13.98
N TRP A 654 -5.68 13.14 13.01
CA TRP A 654 -4.35 12.54 12.89
C TRP A 654 -3.29 13.54 13.32
N ALA A 655 -2.70 13.31 14.50
CA ALA A 655 -1.62 14.12 15.04
C ALA A 655 -0.25 13.49 14.74
N ASN A 656 0.76 14.33 14.65
CA ASN A 656 2.17 13.97 14.41
C ASN A 656 2.39 13.21 13.09
N VAL A 657 1.70 13.60 12.04
CA VAL A 657 1.89 13.05 10.68
C VAL A 657 3.32 13.32 10.21
N PRO A 658 4.16 12.30 9.97
CA PRO A 658 5.54 12.51 9.56
C PRO A 658 5.60 12.92 8.09
N PHE A 659 6.46 13.87 7.77
CA PHE A 659 6.81 14.22 6.41
C PHE A 659 8.27 14.65 6.30
N GLY A 660 8.85 14.39 5.12
CA GLY A 660 10.24 14.74 4.83
C GLY A 660 10.38 16.23 4.50
N LEU A 661 11.27 16.90 5.19
CA LEU A 661 11.68 18.28 4.93
C LEU A 661 13.13 18.29 4.45
N THR A 662 13.40 18.93 3.32
CA THR A 662 14.77 19.20 2.90
C THR A 662 15.19 20.55 3.47
N VAL A 663 16.18 20.54 4.34
CA VAL A 663 16.78 21.77 4.88
C VAL A 663 18.11 22.05 4.19
N SER A 664 18.37 23.27 3.88
CA SER A 664 19.59 23.72 3.21
C SER A 664 20.46 24.51 4.18
N PHE A 665 21.78 24.41 4.04
CA PHE A 665 22.72 25.17 4.85
C PHE A 665 23.86 25.75 3.99
N PHE A 666 24.49 26.80 4.52
CA PHE A 666 25.66 27.40 3.95
C PHE A 666 26.86 27.06 4.83
N ARG A 667 27.97 26.66 4.22
CA ARG A 667 29.24 26.47 4.94
C ARG A 667 29.82 27.82 5.36
N ASP A 668 30.41 27.84 6.54
CA ASP A 668 31.07 29.09 7.07
C ASP A 668 32.26 29.57 6.22
N ASP A 669 32.82 28.68 5.38
CA ASP A 669 33.94 28.94 4.47
C ASP A 669 33.51 29.32 3.04
N GLU A 670 32.20 29.35 2.73
CA GLU A 670 31.71 29.74 1.42
C GLU A 670 31.74 31.29 1.22
N ASP A 671 32.10 31.69 0.01
CA ASP A 671 32.10 33.11 -0.40
C ASP A 671 30.68 33.71 -0.22
N PRO A 672 30.52 34.77 0.59
CA PRO A 672 29.25 35.46 0.77
C PRO A 672 28.59 35.97 -0.51
N ALA A 673 29.36 36.16 -1.59
CA ALA A 673 28.85 36.57 -2.90
C ALA A 673 28.09 35.48 -3.62
N LEU A 674 28.23 34.19 -3.20
CA LEU A 674 27.51 33.05 -3.73
C LEU A 674 26.22 32.74 -2.94
N ARG A 675 25.89 33.54 -1.93
CA ARG A 675 24.72 33.41 -1.04
C ARG A 675 23.44 34.02 -1.60
N ASP A 676 23.34 34.25 -2.89
CA ASP A 676 22.13 34.86 -3.51
C ASP A 676 20.86 33.94 -3.52
N GLY A 677 20.82 33.03 -2.58
CA GLY A 677 19.61 32.23 -2.29
C GLY A 677 19.48 30.96 -3.10
N ILE A 678 20.44 30.61 -3.91
CA ILE A 678 20.47 29.36 -4.66
C ILE A 678 21.45 28.41 -3.98
N PRO A 679 21.01 27.30 -3.38
CA PRO A 679 21.92 26.28 -2.86
C PRO A 679 22.76 25.73 -4.02
N ASN A 680 24.04 26.02 -4.03
CA ASN A 680 24.92 25.73 -5.16
C ASN A 680 25.34 24.26 -5.26
N SER A 681 24.93 23.39 -4.34
CA SER A 681 25.24 21.97 -4.47
C SER A 681 24.32 21.09 -3.60
N PHE A 682 24.11 19.89 -4.07
CA PHE A 682 23.47 18.80 -3.34
C PHE A 682 24.15 18.48 -1.98
N ALA A 683 25.40 18.85 -1.84
CA ALA A 683 26.20 18.68 -0.62
C ALA A 683 25.74 19.55 0.55
N ASN A 684 24.89 20.55 0.30
CA ASN A 684 24.46 21.54 1.29
C ASN A 684 22.97 21.36 1.67
N SER A 685 22.38 20.21 1.45
CA SER A 685 21.00 19.91 1.84
C SER A 685 20.91 18.64 2.65
N LEU A 686 20.04 18.65 3.64
CA LEU A 686 19.77 17.54 4.54
C LEU A 686 18.28 17.23 4.57
N GLY A 687 17.92 15.96 4.36
CA GLY A 687 16.56 15.50 4.53
C GLY A 687 16.29 15.13 5.98
N ILE A 688 15.33 15.77 6.60
CA ILE A 688 14.87 15.48 7.97
C ILE A 688 13.38 15.13 7.99
N GLN A 689 12.96 14.39 9.00
CA GLN A 689 11.55 14.14 9.25
C GLN A 689 11.02 15.14 10.28
N VAL A 690 9.90 15.75 9.95
CA VAL A 690 9.14 16.63 10.83
C VAL A 690 7.71 16.12 10.94
N SER A 691 6.87 16.69 11.76
CA SER A 691 5.48 16.27 11.93
C SER A 691 4.51 17.42 11.73
N GLY A 692 3.34 17.08 11.19
CA GLY A 692 2.18 17.94 11.04
C GLY A 692 0.92 17.27 11.60
N SER A 693 -0.25 17.82 11.30
CA SER A 693 -1.53 17.26 11.70
C SER A 693 -2.54 17.32 10.56
N GLN A 694 -3.49 16.39 10.56
CA GLN A 694 -4.55 16.28 9.54
C GLN A 694 -5.91 16.00 10.20
N GLU A 695 -6.97 16.45 9.55
CA GLU A 695 -8.35 16.03 9.78
C GLU A 695 -8.87 15.27 8.57
N LEU A 696 -9.50 14.12 8.82
CA LEU A 696 -10.09 13.28 7.77
C LEU A 696 -11.53 12.98 8.15
N TYR A 697 -12.45 13.08 7.19
CA TYR A 697 -13.84 12.69 7.41
C TYR A 697 -14.47 12.18 6.12
N GLY A 698 -15.52 11.39 6.26
CA GLY A 698 -16.18 10.82 5.10
C GLY A 698 -17.40 9.98 5.41
N LEU A 699 -18.00 9.51 4.33
CA LEU A 699 -19.17 8.63 4.30
C LEU A 699 -18.87 7.45 3.38
N GLU A 700 -19.20 6.26 3.83
CA GLU A 700 -19.13 5.04 3.04
C GLU A 700 -20.51 4.37 3.02
N VAL A 701 -20.85 3.80 1.88
CA VAL A 701 -22.09 3.03 1.69
C VAL A 701 -21.76 1.76 0.91
N GLU A 702 -22.20 0.62 1.42
CA GLU A 702 -22.09 -0.67 0.76
C GLU A 702 -23.46 -1.33 0.71
N THR A 703 -23.87 -1.83 -0.44
CA THR A 703 -25.16 -2.49 -0.63
C THR A 703 -25.04 -3.73 -1.48
N GLY A 704 -25.80 -4.75 -1.15
CA GLY A 704 -26.03 -5.92 -1.98
C GLY A 704 -27.52 -6.13 -2.17
N TYR A 705 -27.94 -6.46 -3.38
CA TYR A 705 -29.34 -6.70 -3.70
C TYR A 705 -29.53 -7.85 -4.68
N ALA A 706 -30.20 -8.91 -4.22
CA ALA A 706 -30.70 -9.98 -5.07
C ALA A 706 -32.02 -9.54 -5.73
N ILE A 707 -31.94 -9.05 -6.96
CA ILE A 707 -33.08 -8.58 -7.76
C ILE A 707 -34.03 -9.74 -8.02
N SER A 708 -33.47 -10.92 -8.36
CA SER A 708 -34.15 -12.16 -8.55
C SER A 708 -33.25 -13.35 -8.20
N GLU A 709 -33.71 -14.58 -8.27
CA GLU A 709 -32.91 -15.82 -8.11
C GLU A 709 -31.68 -15.86 -9.06
N ASN A 710 -31.77 -15.16 -10.16
CA ASN A 710 -30.79 -15.21 -11.24
C ASN A 710 -29.99 -13.91 -11.38
N TRP A 711 -30.30 -12.87 -10.60
CA TRP A 711 -29.74 -11.55 -10.82
C TRP A 711 -29.43 -10.85 -9.51
N ASP A 712 -28.15 -10.56 -9.29
CA ASP A 712 -27.64 -9.80 -8.15
C ASP A 712 -26.95 -8.51 -8.58
N MET A 713 -26.92 -7.56 -7.66
CA MET A 713 -26.19 -6.28 -7.79
C MET A 713 -25.49 -5.96 -6.47
N GLN A 714 -24.32 -5.37 -6.59
CA GLN A 714 -23.54 -4.80 -5.48
C GLN A 714 -23.18 -3.38 -5.84
N PHE A 715 -23.37 -2.46 -4.91
CA PHE A 715 -22.99 -1.06 -5.07
C PHE A 715 -22.23 -0.58 -3.83
N ASN A 716 -21.03 -0.05 -4.05
CA ASN A 716 -20.17 0.51 -3.03
C ASN A 716 -19.80 1.94 -3.41
N PHE A 717 -19.77 2.80 -2.42
CA PHE A 717 -19.53 4.22 -2.61
C PHE A 717 -18.78 4.77 -1.42
N SER A 718 -17.84 5.68 -1.66
CA SER A 718 -17.18 6.47 -0.62
C SER A 718 -17.02 7.93 -1.05
N TRP A 719 -17.23 8.81 -0.11
CA TRP A 719 -16.87 10.21 -0.15
C TRP A 719 -15.96 10.52 1.03
N GLN A 720 -14.85 11.19 0.80
CA GLN A 720 -13.85 11.45 1.82
C GLN A 720 -13.14 12.78 1.58
N GLN A 721 -12.77 13.44 2.67
CA GLN A 721 -11.91 14.62 2.65
C GLN A 721 -10.79 14.47 3.68
N ASN A 722 -9.61 14.96 3.33
CA ASN A 722 -8.43 14.96 4.18
C ASN A 722 -7.72 16.32 4.03
N LYS A 723 -7.60 17.06 5.14
CA LYS A 723 -6.99 18.39 5.17
C LYS A 723 -5.87 18.48 6.19
N TRP A 724 -4.83 19.19 5.84
CA TRP A 724 -3.82 19.59 6.78
C TRP A 724 -4.35 20.66 7.74
N THR A 725 -4.26 20.42 9.04
CA THR A 725 -4.57 21.38 10.10
C THR A 725 -3.33 22.07 10.64
N ASP A 726 -2.17 21.42 10.50
CA ASP A 726 -0.86 21.97 10.78
C ASP A 726 0.15 21.35 9.83
N PHE A 727 0.69 22.14 8.92
CA PHE A 727 1.68 21.69 7.95
C PHE A 727 2.52 22.83 7.42
N ALA A 728 3.80 22.84 7.78
CA ALA A 728 4.78 23.78 7.24
C ALA A 728 5.91 23.02 6.54
N SER A 729 6.23 23.38 5.32
CA SER A 729 7.29 22.75 4.55
C SER A 729 8.08 23.78 3.74
N ARG A 730 9.36 24.00 4.11
CA ARG A 730 10.23 24.88 3.35
C ARG A 730 10.56 24.38 1.94
N SER A 731 10.53 23.07 1.71
CA SER A 731 10.73 22.53 0.35
C SER A 731 9.63 22.97 -0.62
N THR A 732 8.43 23.25 -0.12
CA THR A 732 7.33 23.77 -0.94
C THR A 732 7.45 25.26 -1.20
N ILE A 733 8.16 26.03 -0.37
CA ILE A 733 8.44 27.44 -0.67
C ILE A 733 9.17 27.59 -2.00
N GLN A 734 10.15 26.75 -2.26
CA GLN A 734 10.94 26.79 -3.49
C GLN A 734 10.10 26.54 -4.73
N SER A 735 9.07 25.68 -4.63
CA SER A 735 8.21 25.33 -5.75
C SER A 735 6.92 26.17 -5.83
N THR A 736 6.46 26.74 -4.72
CA THR A 736 5.12 27.35 -4.65
C THR A 736 5.10 28.75 -4.04
N GLY A 737 6.16 29.14 -3.34
CA GLY A 737 6.21 30.38 -2.55
C GLY A 737 5.49 30.30 -1.20
N LEU A 738 4.87 29.14 -0.87
CA LEU A 738 4.16 28.91 0.39
C LEU A 738 4.99 28.11 1.37
N GLU A 739 5.06 28.58 2.60
CA GLU A 739 5.65 27.84 3.72
C GLU A 739 4.59 27.03 4.45
N ASN A 740 3.41 27.62 4.71
CA ASN A 740 2.32 26.99 5.43
C ASN A 740 1.29 26.44 4.44
N LEU A 741 1.02 25.16 4.54
CA LEU A 741 0.07 24.42 3.70
C LEU A 741 -1.19 24.01 4.47
N THR A 742 -1.43 24.60 5.65
CA THR A 742 -2.66 24.38 6.43
C THR A 742 -3.89 24.68 5.57
N ASP A 743 -4.95 23.93 5.76
CA ASP A 743 -6.19 23.90 4.99
C ASP A 743 -6.08 23.34 3.55
N LEU A 744 -4.90 22.98 3.08
CA LEU A 744 -4.75 22.25 1.83
C LEU A 744 -5.09 20.77 2.02
N GLU A 745 -5.60 20.17 0.94
CA GLU A 745 -5.92 18.76 0.93
C GLU A 745 -4.66 17.91 0.87
N ALA A 746 -4.70 16.76 1.54
CA ALA A 746 -3.65 15.76 1.39
C ALA A 746 -3.67 15.17 -0.04
N THR A 747 -2.55 14.58 -0.43
CA THR A 747 -2.35 14.11 -1.81
C THR A 747 -2.76 12.66 -2.01
N ARG A 748 -3.04 12.29 -3.27
CA ARG A 748 -3.15 10.92 -3.78
C ARG A 748 -4.30 10.11 -3.20
N TYR A 749 -5.41 10.74 -2.88
CA TYR A 749 -6.66 10.05 -2.61
C TYR A 749 -7.77 10.74 -3.42
N PRO A 750 -8.67 9.99 -4.06
CA PRO A 750 -9.83 10.59 -4.71
C PRO A 750 -10.88 10.99 -3.66
N GLU A 751 -11.51 12.14 -3.85
CA GLU A 751 -12.61 12.57 -2.99
C GLU A 751 -13.80 11.62 -3.10
N TRP A 752 -14.07 11.13 -4.32
CA TRP A 752 -15.20 10.28 -4.65
C TRP A 752 -14.73 8.96 -5.26
N GLN A 753 -15.22 7.86 -4.76
CA GLN A 753 -15.05 6.54 -5.35
C GLN A 753 -16.37 5.77 -5.36
N GLY A 754 -16.57 4.95 -6.36
CA GLY A 754 -17.73 4.07 -6.39
C GLY A 754 -17.57 2.92 -7.36
N ASN A 755 -18.21 1.82 -7.07
CA ASN A 755 -18.33 0.71 -7.99
C ASN A 755 -19.75 0.16 -7.98
N LEU A 756 -20.14 -0.34 -9.13
CA LEU A 756 -21.38 -1.08 -9.34
C LEU A 756 -21.05 -2.38 -10.05
N SER A 757 -21.35 -3.49 -9.41
CA SER A 757 -21.20 -4.83 -9.99
C SER A 757 -22.56 -5.44 -10.16
N THR A 758 -22.77 -6.19 -11.24
CA THR A 758 -24.01 -6.92 -11.46
C THR A 758 -23.73 -8.25 -12.14
N THR A 759 -24.31 -9.30 -11.63
CA THR A 759 -24.20 -10.67 -12.15
C THR A 759 -25.58 -11.21 -12.49
N TYR A 760 -25.70 -11.74 -13.70
CA TYR A 760 -26.85 -12.50 -14.13
C TYR A 760 -26.44 -13.93 -14.45
N GLN A 761 -27.15 -14.91 -13.91
CA GLN A 761 -26.92 -16.32 -14.17
C GLN A 761 -28.23 -17.04 -14.47
N ASN A 762 -28.19 -18.03 -15.35
CA ASN A 762 -29.38 -18.80 -15.69
C ASN A 762 -29.00 -20.16 -16.29
N GLN A 763 -29.93 -21.08 -16.30
CA GLN A 763 -29.77 -22.37 -16.97
C GLN A 763 -29.68 -22.19 -18.51
N LEU A 764 -28.61 -22.72 -19.11
CA LEU A 764 -28.48 -22.83 -20.54
C LEU A 764 -29.24 -24.06 -21.06
N ASN A 765 -29.14 -25.17 -20.33
CA ASN A 765 -29.87 -26.42 -20.54
C ASN A 765 -29.85 -27.27 -19.26
N ALA A 766 -30.33 -28.53 -19.30
CA ALA A 766 -30.44 -29.39 -18.12
C ALA A 766 -29.12 -29.67 -17.37
N THR A 767 -27.96 -29.40 -17.98
CA THR A 767 -26.63 -29.73 -17.44
C THR A 767 -25.62 -28.54 -17.41
N TRP A 768 -25.98 -27.45 -18.04
CA TRP A 768 -25.12 -26.28 -18.15
C TRP A 768 -25.89 -25.05 -17.70
N ASP A 769 -25.21 -24.24 -16.89
CA ASP A 769 -25.61 -22.89 -16.57
C ASP A 769 -24.68 -21.88 -17.31
N TRP A 770 -25.16 -20.68 -17.50
CA TRP A 770 -24.36 -19.57 -18.02
C TRP A 770 -24.48 -18.37 -17.09
N PHE A 771 -23.45 -17.54 -17.08
CA PHE A 771 -23.46 -16.29 -16.36
C PHE A 771 -22.85 -15.17 -17.18
N ALA A 772 -23.24 -13.95 -16.82
CA ALA A 772 -22.61 -12.72 -17.30
C ALA A 772 -22.48 -11.72 -16.15
N ARG A 773 -21.33 -11.08 -16.03
CA ARG A 773 -21.06 -10.07 -15.01
C ARG A 773 -20.50 -8.82 -15.67
N ALA A 774 -20.87 -7.65 -15.14
CA ALA A 774 -20.29 -6.37 -15.48
C ALA A 774 -19.94 -5.61 -14.19
N ASP A 775 -18.74 -5.03 -14.18
CA ASP A 775 -18.22 -4.20 -13.10
C ASP A 775 -17.93 -2.80 -13.65
N PHE A 776 -18.48 -1.78 -13.00
CA PHE A 776 -18.33 -0.36 -13.31
C PHE A 776 -17.64 0.32 -12.15
N ILE A 777 -16.49 0.92 -12.39
CA ILE A 777 -15.62 1.49 -11.37
C ILE A 777 -15.38 2.95 -11.71
N TYR A 778 -15.65 3.84 -10.75
CA TYR A 778 -15.36 5.27 -10.84
C TYR A 778 -14.38 5.68 -9.74
N SER A 779 -13.38 6.45 -10.13
CA SER A 779 -12.47 7.13 -9.20
C SER A 779 -12.41 8.60 -9.58
N GLY A 780 -12.66 9.47 -8.61
CA GLY A 780 -12.63 10.92 -8.78
C GLY A 780 -11.22 11.49 -8.91
N GLU A 781 -11.15 12.79 -9.14
CA GLU A 781 -9.91 13.56 -9.17
C GLU A 781 -9.16 13.50 -7.84
N TYR A 782 -7.84 13.69 -7.88
CA TYR A 782 -6.98 13.73 -6.70
C TYR A 782 -5.88 14.77 -6.85
N TRP A 783 -5.34 15.26 -5.75
CA TRP A 783 -4.17 16.14 -5.77
C TRP A 783 -2.87 15.34 -5.88
N ALA A 784 -2.02 15.72 -6.83
CA ALA A 784 -0.72 15.09 -7.08
C ALA A 784 0.42 15.74 -6.31
N ASP A 785 0.22 16.92 -5.74
CA ASP A 785 1.20 17.64 -4.93
C ASP A 785 0.57 18.31 -3.69
N ASN A 786 1.37 18.49 -2.64
CA ASN A 786 0.92 19.04 -1.36
C ASN A 786 0.46 20.51 -1.44
N ALA A 787 0.85 21.23 -2.48
CA ALA A 787 0.40 22.60 -2.70
C ALA A 787 -0.95 22.70 -3.43
N ASN A 788 -1.54 21.55 -3.79
CA ASN A 788 -2.79 21.44 -4.53
C ASN A 788 -2.76 22.23 -5.86
N LEU A 789 -1.65 22.19 -6.57
CA LEU A 789 -1.46 22.85 -7.87
C LEU A 789 -1.65 21.90 -9.05
N ILE A 790 -1.37 20.61 -8.85
CA ILE A 790 -1.48 19.57 -9.88
C ILE A 790 -2.59 18.62 -9.50
N ARG A 791 -3.51 18.40 -10.44
CA ARG A 791 -4.65 17.52 -10.26
C ARG A 791 -4.56 16.31 -11.18
N GLY A 792 -4.63 15.11 -10.62
CA GLY A 792 -4.84 13.87 -11.37
C GLY A 792 -6.30 13.78 -11.84
N PRO A 793 -6.55 13.36 -13.08
CA PRO A 793 -7.90 13.27 -13.63
C PRO A 793 -8.71 12.16 -12.98
N ASP A 794 -10.03 12.29 -13.03
CA ASP A 794 -10.95 11.20 -12.76
C ASP A 794 -10.90 10.13 -13.86
N TYR A 795 -11.40 8.94 -13.54
CA TYR A 795 -11.53 7.88 -14.54
C TYR A 795 -12.69 6.94 -14.25
N PHE A 796 -13.13 6.30 -15.33
CA PHE A 796 -14.17 5.28 -15.31
C PHE A 796 -13.69 4.03 -16.03
N LEU A 797 -13.77 2.88 -15.35
CA LEU A 797 -13.40 1.57 -15.88
C LEU A 797 -14.63 0.68 -15.97
N THR A 798 -14.61 -0.20 -16.98
CA THR A 798 -15.63 -1.23 -17.14
C THR A 798 -14.93 -2.56 -17.39
N HIS A 799 -15.29 -3.57 -16.60
CA HIS A 799 -14.90 -4.94 -16.81
C HIS A 799 -16.13 -5.79 -17.12
N VAL A 800 -16.00 -6.75 -18.02
CA VAL A 800 -17.07 -7.69 -18.33
C VAL A 800 -16.52 -9.10 -18.38
N ARG A 801 -17.35 -10.05 -17.99
CA ARG A 801 -17.07 -11.47 -18.12
C ARG A 801 -18.35 -12.25 -18.39
N ALA A 802 -18.21 -13.35 -19.09
CA ALA A 802 -19.29 -14.29 -19.32
C ALA A 802 -18.73 -15.69 -19.43
N GLY A 803 -19.48 -16.66 -18.97
CA GLY A 803 -19.03 -18.04 -18.96
C GLY A 803 -20.15 -19.04 -18.86
N VAL A 804 -19.73 -20.30 -18.84
CA VAL A 804 -20.60 -21.45 -18.64
C VAL A 804 -20.04 -22.31 -17.51
N THR A 805 -20.94 -22.89 -16.73
CA THR A 805 -20.62 -23.79 -15.62
C THR A 805 -21.36 -25.08 -15.78
N LYS A 806 -20.75 -26.17 -15.36
CA LYS A 806 -21.39 -27.50 -15.28
C LYS A 806 -20.75 -28.24 -14.11
N GLU A 807 -21.50 -28.47 -13.03
CA GLU A 807 -20.98 -29.14 -11.84
C GLU A 807 -19.58 -28.64 -11.47
N ASP A 808 -18.57 -29.47 -11.68
CA ASP A 808 -17.16 -29.19 -11.32
C ASP A 808 -16.35 -28.49 -12.41
N PHE A 809 -17.00 -27.98 -13.46
CA PHE A 809 -16.31 -27.36 -14.60
C PHE A 809 -16.84 -25.97 -14.92
N ARG A 810 -15.95 -24.98 -14.95
CA ARG A 810 -16.26 -23.59 -15.30
C ARG A 810 -15.31 -23.10 -16.40
N VAL A 811 -15.86 -22.45 -17.42
CA VAL A 811 -15.08 -21.72 -18.43
C VAL A 811 -15.64 -20.31 -18.55
N GLU A 812 -14.79 -19.31 -18.47
CA GLU A 812 -15.18 -17.92 -18.63
C GLU A 812 -14.26 -17.18 -19.58
N PHE A 813 -14.85 -16.30 -20.38
CA PHE A 813 -14.15 -15.26 -21.12
C PHE A 813 -14.30 -13.93 -20.39
N TYR A 814 -13.21 -13.19 -20.26
CA TYR A 814 -13.23 -11.89 -19.62
C TYR A 814 -12.57 -10.79 -20.48
N VAL A 815 -13.04 -9.57 -20.30
CA VAL A 815 -12.44 -8.35 -20.81
C VAL A 815 -12.26 -7.37 -19.65
N ARG A 816 -11.04 -7.06 -19.31
CA ARG A 816 -10.70 -5.99 -18.39
C ARG A 816 -10.44 -4.70 -19.14
N ASN A 817 -10.86 -3.56 -18.55
CA ASN A 817 -10.79 -2.25 -19.20
C ASN A 817 -11.38 -2.27 -20.60
N LEU A 818 -12.68 -2.62 -20.71
CA LEU A 818 -13.41 -2.86 -21.95
C LEU A 818 -13.25 -1.73 -22.98
N PHE A 819 -13.23 -0.48 -22.52
CA PHE A 819 -13.15 0.69 -23.38
C PHE A 819 -11.73 1.18 -23.65
N ASP A 820 -10.71 0.46 -23.15
CA ASP A 820 -9.29 0.84 -23.21
C ASP A 820 -9.05 2.24 -22.64
N THR A 821 -9.73 2.54 -21.54
CA THR A 821 -9.61 3.82 -20.83
C THR A 821 -8.16 4.04 -20.44
N LYS A 822 -7.60 5.16 -20.89
CA LYS A 822 -6.24 5.59 -20.57
C LYS A 822 -6.29 6.55 -19.41
N ALA A 823 -6.01 6.06 -18.22
CA ALA A 823 -6.06 6.83 -16.99
C ALA A 823 -4.71 6.85 -16.28
N TRP A 824 -4.51 7.86 -15.44
CA TRP A 824 -3.43 7.94 -14.50
C TRP A 824 -3.93 7.55 -13.11
N LEU A 825 -3.51 6.39 -12.61
CA LEU A 825 -3.88 5.91 -11.27
C LEU A 825 -3.19 6.71 -10.17
N GLY A 826 -2.09 7.35 -10.48
CA GLY A 826 -1.32 8.20 -9.59
C GLY A 826 -0.41 9.15 -10.34
N ALA A 827 -0.14 10.29 -9.75
CA ALA A 827 0.82 11.27 -10.24
C ALA A 827 1.55 11.94 -9.07
N SER A 828 2.77 12.38 -9.32
CA SER A 828 3.52 13.19 -8.35
C SER A 828 4.58 14.04 -9.05
N ARG A 829 4.93 15.16 -8.43
CA ARG A 829 6.13 15.89 -8.84
C ARG A 829 7.36 14.99 -8.66
N ALA A 830 8.27 15.05 -9.62
CA ALA A 830 9.50 14.29 -9.59
C ALA A 830 10.67 15.11 -10.14
N ILE A 831 11.87 14.73 -9.76
CA ILE A 831 13.10 15.38 -10.24
C ILE A 831 13.31 15.00 -11.71
N ASP A 832 13.63 15.99 -12.54
CA ASP A 832 14.10 15.80 -13.90
C ASP A 832 15.62 15.89 -13.92
N PHE A 833 16.27 14.75 -13.87
CA PHE A 833 17.71 14.66 -13.75
C PHE A 833 18.47 15.18 -14.98
N VAL A 834 17.85 15.17 -16.17
CA VAL A 834 18.49 15.66 -17.39
C VAL A 834 18.41 17.16 -17.51
N TYR A 835 17.27 17.74 -17.19
CA TYR A 835 17.08 19.18 -17.22
C TYR A 835 17.98 19.89 -16.17
N ASP A 836 18.08 19.30 -14.99
CA ASP A 836 18.89 19.83 -13.89
C ASP A 836 20.37 19.43 -13.98
N ALA A 837 20.77 18.51 -14.86
CA ALA A 837 22.16 18.04 -14.99
C ALA A 837 23.16 19.15 -15.29
N GLY A 838 22.72 20.26 -15.92
CA GLY A 838 23.55 21.43 -16.17
C GLY A 838 23.75 22.34 -14.95
N ASN A 839 22.88 22.28 -13.95
CA ASN A 839 22.86 23.18 -12.80
C ASN A 839 22.91 22.47 -11.44
N PHE A 840 22.82 21.12 -11.41
CA PHE A 840 22.80 20.29 -10.19
C PHE A 840 21.86 20.76 -9.08
N ASN A 841 20.73 21.37 -9.44
CA ASN A 841 19.77 21.86 -8.47
C ASN A 841 18.67 20.81 -8.22
N PHE A 842 19.02 19.71 -7.56
CA PHE A 842 18.11 18.61 -7.19
C PHE A 842 16.96 19.03 -6.26
N THR A 843 16.86 20.29 -5.90
CA THR A 843 15.75 20.83 -5.11
C THR A 843 14.52 21.16 -5.96
N ARG A 844 14.64 21.09 -7.30
CA ARG A 844 13.55 21.42 -8.23
C ARG A 844 12.83 20.17 -8.72
N PHE A 845 11.77 19.78 -8.04
CA PHE A 845 10.83 18.78 -8.53
C PHE A 845 9.95 19.37 -9.65
N GLN A 846 10.46 19.41 -10.86
CA GLN A 846 9.82 20.11 -11.98
C GLN A 846 9.12 19.18 -12.97
N GLY A 847 9.48 17.90 -13.00
CA GLY A 847 8.80 16.89 -13.78
C GLY A 847 7.59 16.29 -13.08
N ILE A 848 6.78 15.53 -13.80
CA ILE A 848 5.64 14.79 -13.28
C ILE A 848 5.80 13.32 -13.61
N ALA A 849 5.95 12.49 -12.59
CA ALA A 849 5.88 11.04 -12.72
C ALA A 849 4.43 10.58 -12.60
N VAL A 850 4.03 9.63 -13.42
CA VAL A 850 2.65 9.13 -13.49
C VAL A 850 2.62 7.60 -13.45
N ASN A 851 1.50 7.04 -12.98
CA ASN A 851 1.22 5.60 -12.99
C ASN A 851 0.08 5.33 -13.98
N PRO A 852 0.34 4.64 -15.09
CA PRO A 852 -0.71 4.36 -16.05
C PRO A 852 -1.60 3.21 -15.61
N GLN A 853 -2.88 3.30 -15.98
CA GLN A 853 -3.81 2.17 -15.92
C GLN A 853 -3.35 1.06 -16.88
N GLN A 854 -3.62 -0.19 -16.51
CA GLN A 854 -3.42 -1.34 -17.38
C GLN A 854 -4.27 -1.19 -18.66
N LYS A 855 -3.68 -1.54 -19.80
CA LYS A 855 -4.40 -1.55 -21.09
C LYS A 855 -5.51 -2.59 -21.07
N ARG A 856 -6.38 -2.54 -22.08
CA ARG A 856 -7.43 -3.55 -22.24
C ARG A 856 -6.85 -4.95 -22.37
N GLN A 857 -7.39 -5.88 -21.60
CA GLN A 857 -6.97 -7.27 -21.54
C GLN A 857 -8.15 -8.19 -21.89
N PHE A 858 -7.86 -9.23 -22.65
CA PHE A 858 -8.77 -10.33 -22.93
C PHE A 858 -8.18 -11.61 -22.40
N GLY A 859 -9.01 -12.50 -21.91
CA GLY A 859 -8.53 -13.80 -21.49
C GLY A 859 -9.64 -14.85 -21.34
N LEU A 860 -9.17 -16.07 -21.28
CA LEU A 860 -9.96 -17.25 -20.98
C LEU A 860 -9.47 -17.83 -19.67
N ARG A 861 -10.41 -18.14 -18.75
CA ARG A 861 -10.12 -18.83 -17.50
C ARG A 861 -10.94 -20.11 -17.47
N THR A 862 -10.31 -21.19 -17.06
CA THR A 862 -10.95 -22.49 -16.86
C THR A 862 -10.66 -22.98 -15.46
N THR A 863 -11.69 -23.43 -14.75
CA THR A 863 -11.58 -24.04 -13.43
C THR A 863 -12.17 -25.43 -13.49
N ILE A 864 -11.49 -26.39 -12.87
CA ILE A 864 -11.92 -27.78 -12.74
C ILE A 864 -11.77 -28.15 -11.27
N ASP A 865 -12.87 -28.56 -10.66
CA ASP A 865 -12.93 -29.16 -9.33
C ASP A 865 -13.10 -30.68 -9.48
N PHE A 866 -12.45 -31.55 -8.67
CA PHE A 866 -12.54 -33.02 -8.79
C PHE A 866 -12.08 -33.76 -7.54
#